data_300c1f3fda1ba276b77c89758a14153e
#
_entry.id   300c1f3fda1ba276b77c89758a14153e
#
_cell.length_a   1.000
_cell.length_b   1.000
_cell.length_c   1.000
_cell.angle_alpha   90.00
_cell.angle_beta   90.00
_cell.angle_gamma   90.00
#
_symmetry.space_group_name_H-M   'P 1'
#
loop_
_entity.id
_entity.type
_entity.pdbx_description
1 polymer ?
#
loop_
_entity_poly.entity_id
_entity_poly.type
_entity_poly.pdbx_seq_one_letter_code
_entity_poly.pdbx_strand_id
1 'polypeptide(L)'
;MNLSLSLLSLAVLASLSAIPVAHADAPADAGTLDTVRVEAERARKNTSRNQNVTVLSAADLDAEMANNMEEAIRYIPGVSVVDMGRFGDNGFNIRGLESDRVAITVDGLSLGESVETARSYEFFRGGRGDVDIDTLKSLQVIKGADSITAGSGALGGAVVFTTKDPADYLKPAGNDTHVGMKFGYSGSNDETMGTLTFANRTGIAESMLVYTRREGHESESWYDTTADRIGVGRRTPDPVDSTRDNLLGKLDLQLDERNTLGFMVERGRARNEVDNLSRVYSPGYLERRGDDRNDRDRYGVRWQYRAQNALFDSMEAQLDHQVTESRGLTTILAGSGCPGRTVPCLRSENRSTEQTLDRAALDFSKVLDNAGTRHDIVYGLAWQTRDVDFTAVDTRWTAAGDVATVDQDPRQVPKTDARNWNLYLRDSVTLMDERLVLSGGARYDRYDYSPTVDATFVDPTGSVRDLQFSAPSWQLGAEFRFLPDHAVWAQVGRGFRAPSVADLYSPTGSTVAFDAITGAQVQFDTSSSNPELDAEKSLNVELGYRWSTDRGQLGFSLFRDRYSNFIETVTTAQAYANGYRTTATAPIQYSYNATMPMNAGKVTVKGAELEGRWQFSDAWSSRIAAAYSEGEKANGDPLESIVPASVVVGLRYAPSPVWNVTANLTHAWGKDADDAYTTLANGTRETPDWVGKADGYTVLDLVGSWNVTGQLRVSAGVYNLTDREYYLWQRVRGVFEGTNTLYGYVNEQGIGRYSEPGRNARLTVAYSF
;
A
#
# COMPACT_ATOMS: atom_id res chain seq x y z
N MET A 1 20.26 25.38 -18.18
CA MET A 1 20.51 25.89 -16.84
C MET A 1 19.84 27.26 -16.72
N ASN A 2 18.57 27.30 -16.35
CA ASN A 2 17.86 28.52 -15.97
C ASN A 2 17.09 28.17 -14.69
N LEU A 3 17.70 28.51 -13.55
CA LEU A 3 17.08 28.42 -12.23
C LEU A 3 16.02 29.54 -12.12
N SER A 4 14.76 29.19 -12.32
CA SER A 4 13.65 30.02 -11.87
C SER A 4 13.38 29.71 -10.39
N LEU A 5 14.10 30.38 -9.50
CA LEU A 5 13.76 30.45 -8.07
C LEU A 5 12.35 31.04 -7.96
N SER A 6 11.39 30.24 -7.49
CA SER A 6 10.04 30.72 -7.25
C SER A 6 10.05 31.78 -6.15
N LEU A 7 9.20 32.80 -6.25
CA LEU A 7 9.08 33.92 -5.32
C LEU A 7 8.84 33.52 -3.84
N LEU A 8 8.47 32.27 -3.58
CA LEU A 8 8.35 31.70 -2.24
C LEU A 8 9.71 31.49 -1.57
N SER A 9 10.75 31.13 -2.32
CA SER A 9 12.10 30.89 -1.78
C SER A 9 12.78 32.17 -1.31
N LEU A 10 12.43 33.32 -1.89
CA LEU A 10 12.99 34.62 -1.49
C LEU A 10 12.31 35.21 -0.24
N ALA A 11 11.02 34.92 -0.01
CA ALA A 11 10.27 35.42 1.15
C ALA A 11 10.73 34.77 2.46
N VAL A 12 11.22 33.53 2.44
CA VAL A 12 11.69 32.80 3.62
C VAL A 12 13.07 33.27 4.08
N LEU A 13 13.96 33.67 3.18
CA LEU A 13 15.30 34.20 3.52
C LEU A 13 15.26 35.62 4.13
N ALA A 14 14.23 36.40 3.84
CA ALA A 14 14.08 37.75 4.34
C ALA A 14 13.47 37.84 5.75
N SER A 15 12.80 36.79 6.23
CA SER A 15 12.13 36.77 7.55
C SER A 15 13.03 36.27 8.70
N LEU A 16 14.23 35.78 8.40
CA LEU A 16 15.15 35.20 9.39
C LEU A 16 15.97 36.23 10.19
N SER A 17 15.82 37.54 9.93
CA SER A 17 16.70 38.57 10.53
C SER A 17 16.13 39.37 11.72
N ALA A 18 14.94 39.04 12.23
CA ALA A 18 14.36 39.79 13.36
C ALA A 18 13.42 38.94 14.23
N ILE A 19 13.97 38.08 15.09
CA ILE A 19 13.18 37.47 16.17
C ILE A 19 13.96 37.54 17.51
N PRO A 20 13.36 38.08 18.60
CA PRO A 20 13.98 38.08 19.91
C PRO A 20 13.95 36.69 20.56
N VAL A 21 15.06 36.29 21.15
CA VAL A 21 15.22 35.03 21.87
C VAL A 21 14.40 35.05 23.15
N ALA A 22 13.32 34.24 23.21
CA ALA A 22 12.63 33.92 24.45
C ALA A 22 13.21 32.64 25.04
N HIS A 23 13.63 32.69 26.30
CA HIS A 23 14.08 31.52 27.04
C HIS A 23 12.87 30.64 27.37
N ALA A 24 12.90 29.37 26.97
CA ALA A 24 11.91 28.39 27.35
C ALA A 24 12.33 27.69 28.65
N ASP A 25 11.48 27.74 29.67
CA ASP A 25 11.60 26.95 30.88
C ASP A 25 11.37 25.45 30.60
N ALA A 26 12.03 24.61 31.43
CA ALA A 26 11.96 23.16 31.35
C ALA A 26 10.52 22.60 31.49
N PRO A 27 10.19 21.47 30.90
CA PRO A 27 8.83 20.95 30.90
C PRO A 27 8.37 20.57 32.30
N ALA A 28 7.25 21.14 32.71
CA ALA A 28 6.53 20.73 33.91
C ALA A 28 5.87 19.37 33.75
N ASP A 29 5.88 18.62 34.81
CA ASP A 29 5.34 17.29 35.07
C ASP A 29 4.03 16.94 34.30
N ALA A 30 4.03 15.81 33.61
CA ALA A 30 2.89 15.27 32.88
C ALA A 30 1.83 14.71 33.85
N GLY A 31 1.09 15.59 34.49
CA GLY A 31 -0.04 15.28 35.34
C GLY A 31 -1.35 15.29 34.55
N THR A 32 -2.02 14.15 34.53
CA THR A 32 -3.39 13.91 34.06
C THR A 32 -3.64 13.93 32.54
N LEU A 33 -3.02 13.00 31.82
CA LEU A 33 -3.59 12.52 30.57
C LEU A 33 -4.95 11.89 30.86
N ASP A 34 -5.94 12.32 30.12
CA ASP A 34 -7.33 11.90 30.17
C ASP A 34 -7.44 10.36 30.27
N THR A 35 -7.91 9.84 31.39
CA THR A 35 -7.91 8.42 31.75
C THR A 35 -8.56 7.53 30.65
N VAL A 36 -9.53 8.05 29.91
CA VAL A 36 -10.26 7.32 28.87
C VAL A 36 -9.48 7.22 27.55
N ARG A 37 -8.67 8.24 27.21
CA ARG A 37 -7.78 8.16 26.06
C ARG A 37 -6.69 7.12 26.31
N VAL A 38 -6.18 7.06 27.53
CA VAL A 38 -5.27 6.03 28.02
C VAL A 38 -5.93 4.64 28.06
N GLU A 39 -7.23 4.54 28.35
CA GLU A 39 -7.96 3.26 28.38
C GLU A 39 -8.29 2.73 26.99
N ALA A 40 -8.69 3.58 26.04
CA ALA A 40 -8.86 3.18 24.64
C ALA A 40 -7.52 2.80 23.99
N GLU A 41 -6.44 3.53 24.29
CA GLU A 41 -5.08 3.16 23.87
C GLU A 41 -4.60 1.88 24.57
N ARG A 42 -4.95 1.64 25.84
CA ARG A 42 -4.67 0.37 26.53
C ARG A 42 -5.44 -0.79 25.92
N ALA A 43 -6.71 -0.62 25.60
CA ALA A 43 -7.48 -1.65 24.91
C ALA A 43 -6.85 -2.00 23.56
N ARG A 44 -6.41 -1.01 22.79
CA ARG A 44 -5.64 -1.20 21.56
C ARG A 44 -4.25 -1.83 21.82
N LYS A 45 -3.52 -1.43 22.86
CA LYS A 45 -2.25 -2.05 23.28
C LYS A 45 -2.42 -3.48 23.77
N ASN A 46 -3.48 -3.81 24.50
CA ASN A 46 -3.73 -5.17 24.93
C ASN A 46 -4.05 -6.11 23.77
N THR A 47 -4.63 -5.58 22.68
CA THR A 47 -4.85 -6.35 21.45
C THR A 47 -3.54 -6.67 20.72
N SER A 48 -2.53 -5.81 20.79
CA SER A 48 -1.22 -6.04 20.16
C SER A 48 -0.31 -7.01 20.94
N ARG A 49 -0.66 -7.34 22.20
CA ARG A 49 0.16 -8.26 23.00
C ARG A 49 0.22 -9.68 22.45
N ASN A 50 -0.82 -10.11 21.76
CA ASN A 50 -0.95 -11.47 21.22
C ASN A 50 -0.81 -11.52 19.70
N GLN A 51 -0.22 -10.48 19.09
CA GLN A 51 -0.03 -10.35 17.65
C GLN A 51 1.37 -9.83 17.34
N ASN A 52 1.84 -10.11 16.14
CA ASN A 52 3.04 -9.50 15.59
C ASN A 52 2.65 -8.18 14.91
N VAL A 53 2.84 -7.07 15.63
CA VAL A 53 2.51 -5.72 15.16
C VAL A 53 3.74 -4.84 15.25
N THR A 54 4.19 -4.32 14.11
CA THR A 54 5.22 -3.28 14.04
C THR A 54 4.53 -1.93 13.97
N VAL A 55 4.87 -1.02 14.89
CA VAL A 55 4.33 0.36 14.93
C VAL A 55 5.46 1.33 14.67
N LEU A 56 5.31 2.17 13.65
CA LEU A 56 6.16 3.31 13.37
C LEU A 56 5.40 4.60 13.72
N SER A 57 5.94 5.37 14.64
CA SER A 57 5.41 6.70 14.97
C SER A 57 5.88 7.74 13.94
N ALA A 58 5.25 8.93 13.94
CA ALA A 58 5.74 10.07 13.14
C ALA A 58 7.23 10.37 13.43
N ALA A 59 7.67 10.23 14.69
CA ALA A 59 9.07 10.43 15.07
C ALA A 59 10.00 9.34 14.50
N ASP A 60 9.56 8.09 14.39
CA ASP A 60 10.31 7.01 13.72
C ASP A 60 10.43 7.29 12.22
N LEU A 61 9.33 7.69 11.54
CA LEU A 61 9.31 8.04 10.11
C LEU A 61 10.23 9.23 9.81
N ASP A 62 10.20 10.27 10.65
CA ASP A 62 11.10 11.41 10.53
C ASP A 62 12.57 11.04 10.81
N ALA A 63 12.84 10.16 11.77
CA ALA A 63 14.19 9.69 12.07
C ALA A 63 14.80 8.85 10.95
N GLU A 64 13.99 8.14 10.20
CA GLU A 64 14.39 7.36 9.02
C GLU A 64 14.37 8.19 7.74
N MET A 65 13.88 9.44 7.81
CA MET A 65 13.73 10.38 6.69
C MET A 65 12.92 9.76 5.54
N ALA A 66 11.86 9.01 5.88
CA ALA A 66 11.00 8.39 4.89
C ALA A 66 10.16 9.45 4.15
N ASN A 67 10.11 9.38 2.81
CA ASN A 67 9.35 10.28 1.94
C ASN A 67 8.14 9.60 1.27
N ASN A 68 8.14 8.27 1.21
CA ASN A 68 7.07 7.46 0.62
C ASN A 68 6.87 6.17 1.42
N MET A 69 5.87 5.37 1.05
CA MET A 69 5.50 4.15 1.77
C MET A 69 6.57 3.06 1.70
N GLU A 70 7.24 2.90 0.57
CA GLU A 70 8.33 1.92 0.43
C GLU A 70 9.46 2.22 1.41
N GLU A 71 9.82 3.49 1.55
CA GLU A 71 10.84 3.94 2.47
C GLU A 71 10.42 3.82 3.93
N ALA A 72 9.14 4.06 4.23
CA ALA A 72 8.59 3.90 5.58
C ALA A 72 8.71 2.46 6.09
N ILE A 73 8.60 1.47 5.21
CA ILE A 73 8.67 0.05 5.59
C ILE A 73 10.03 -0.60 5.27
N ARG A 74 10.99 0.13 4.70
CA ARG A 74 12.32 -0.36 4.25
C ARG A 74 13.02 -1.25 5.28
N TYR A 75 12.86 -0.96 6.55
CA TYR A 75 13.50 -1.69 7.62
C TYR A 75 12.57 -2.65 8.37
N ILE A 76 11.45 -3.06 7.74
CA ILE A 76 10.52 -4.07 8.25
C ILE A 76 10.65 -5.35 7.42
N PRO A 77 11.45 -6.33 7.82
CA PRO A 77 11.61 -7.58 7.08
C PRO A 77 10.30 -8.33 6.88
N GLY A 78 10.16 -8.99 5.72
CA GLY A 78 8.97 -9.76 5.36
C GLY A 78 7.76 -8.90 4.89
N VAL A 79 7.98 -7.59 4.72
CA VAL A 79 6.99 -6.64 4.19
C VAL A 79 7.60 -5.88 3.03
N SER A 80 6.82 -5.66 1.97
CA SER A 80 7.23 -4.81 0.85
C SER A 80 6.02 -4.10 0.25
N VAL A 81 6.27 -3.07 -0.53
CA VAL A 81 5.25 -2.41 -1.35
C VAL A 81 5.07 -3.17 -2.64
N VAL A 82 3.86 -3.20 -3.16
CA VAL A 82 3.55 -3.68 -4.51
C VAL A 82 3.64 -2.50 -5.46
N ASP A 83 4.81 -2.38 -6.11
CA ASP A 83 5.10 -1.34 -7.10
C ASP A 83 4.46 -1.70 -8.46
N MET A 84 3.75 -0.76 -9.05
CA MET A 84 3.04 -0.88 -10.31
C MET A 84 3.71 -0.09 -11.45
N GLY A 85 4.98 0.20 -11.31
CA GLY A 85 5.75 0.99 -12.26
C GLY A 85 5.22 2.43 -12.33
N ARG A 86 4.87 2.91 -13.54
CA ARG A 86 4.44 4.30 -13.74
C ARG A 86 3.20 4.71 -12.95
N PHE A 87 2.38 3.76 -12.49
CA PHE A 87 1.15 4.03 -11.71
C PHE A 87 1.38 4.09 -10.21
N GLY A 88 2.63 3.90 -9.76
CA GLY A 88 3.03 4.01 -8.36
C GLY A 88 2.65 2.81 -7.50
N ASP A 89 2.64 3.02 -6.20
CA ASP A 89 2.40 1.98 -5.21
C ASP A 89 0.91 1.64 -5.11
N ASN A 90 0.56 0.36 -5.17
CA ASN A 90 -0.82 -0.10 -5.13
C ASN A 90 -1.09 -1.13 -4.01
N GLY A 91 -0.36 -1.06 -2.93
CA GLY A 91 -0.58 -1.90 -1.77
C GLY A 91 0.69 -2.50 -1.19
N PHE A 92 0.49 -3.46 -0.31
CA PHE A 92 1.56 -4.10 0.42
C PHE A 92 1.56 -5.60 0.20
N ASN A 93 2.76 -6.18 0.28
CA ASN A 93 2.98 -7.60 0.41
C ASN A 93 3.38 -7.90 1.85
N ILE A 94 2.64 -8.76 2.54
CA ILE A 94 2.96 -9.24 3.89
C ILE A 94 3.01 -10.77 3.85
N ARG A 95 4.16 -11.36 4.18
CA ARG A 95 4.35 -12.82 4.19
C ARG A 95 3.98 -13.48 2.85
N GLY A 96 4.15 -12.79 1.72
CA GLY A 96 3.79 -13.27 0.39
C GLY A 96 2.33 -13.09 0.00
N LEU A 97 1.49 -12.50 0.83
CA LEU A 97 0.13 -12.09 0.47
C LEU A 97 0.12 -10.64 0.03
N GLU A 98 -0.53 -10.35 -1.09
CA GLU A 98 -0.53 -9.03 -1.73
C GLU A 98 -1.91 -8.65 -2.27
N SER A 99 -2.02 -7.49 -2.89
CA SER A 99 -3.26 -6.93 -3.43
C SER A 99 -4.33 -6.78 -2.35
N ASP A 100 -5.58 -7.14 -2.63
CA ASP A 100 -6.70 -7.03 -1.69
C ASP A 100 -6.70 -8.08 -0.56
N ARG A 101 -5.62 -8.87 -0.42
CA ARG A 101 -5.39 -9.80 0.71
C ARG A 101 -4.65 -9.16 1.89
N VAL A 102 -4.19 -7.91 1.70
CA VAL A 102 -3.67 -7.05 2.77
C VAL A 102 -4.60 -5.85 2.88
N ALA A 103 -5.30 -5.73 4.01
CA ALA A 103 -6.19 -4.60 4.25
C ALA A 103 -5.39 -3.32 4.48
N ILE A 104 -5.85 -2.22 3.87
CA ILE A 104 -5.22 -0.91 4.04
C ILE A 104 -6.29 0.07 4.50
N THR A 105 -6.07 0.71 5.64
CA THR A 105 -7.02 1.67 6.21
C THR A 105 -6.34 2.96 6.65
N VAL A 106 -7.05 4.08 6.51
CA VAL A 106 -6.66 5.38 7.07
C VAL A 106 -7.75 5.83 8.02
N ASP A 107 -7.44 6.00 9.31
CA ASP A 107 -8.38 6.29 10.40
C ASP A 107 -9.61 5.35 10.41
N GLY A 108 -9.38 4.07 10.09
CA GLY A 108 -10.41 3.04 10.04
C GLY A 108 -11.22 2.97 8.74
N LEU A 109 -10.99 3.87 7.76
CA LEU A 109 -11.63 3.83 6.45
C LEU A 109 -10.73 3.09 5.44
N SER A 110 -11.29 2.14 4.68
CA SER A 110 -10.56 1.43 3.62
C SER A 110 -10.14 2.38 2.49
N LEU A 111 -8.94 2.17 1.93
CA LEU A 111 -8.50 2.90 0.71
C LEU A 111 -9.19 2.43 -0.57
N GLY A 112 -10.05 1.41 -0.52
CA GLY A 112 -10.72 0.84 -1.69
C GLY A 112 -10.03 -0.41 -2.22
N GLU A 113 -10.53 -0.93 -3.34
CA GLU A 113 -9.99 -2.09 -4.04
C GLU A 113 -8.94 -1.68 -5.07
N SER A 114 -7.97 -2.56 -5.30
CA SER A 114 -7.08 -2.45 -6.45
C SER A 114 -7.83 -2.87 -7.71
N VAL A 115 -7.87 -2.00 -8.72
CA VAL A 115 -8.43 -2.30 -10.03
C VAL A 115 -7.30 -2.44 -11.03
N GLU A 116 -7.15 -3.65 -11.58
CA GLU A 116 -6.19 -3.94 -12.63
C GLU A 116 -6.94 -4.27 -13.93
N THR A 117 -6.47 -3.74 -15.05
CA THR A 117 -7.09 -4.02 -16.35
C THR A 117 -6.10 -4.59 -17.34
N ALA A 118 -6.45 -5.70 -17.97
CA ALA A 118 -5.62 -6.43 -18.91
C ALA A 118 -5.65 -5.86 -20.35
N ARG A 119 -6.34 -4.74 -20.60
CA ARG A 119 -6.64 -4.26 -21.94
C ARG A 119 -5.77 -3.12 -22.42
N SER A 120 -4.51 -3.27 -22.35
CA SER A 120 -3.51 -2.56 -23.16
C SER A 120 -2.19 -3.27 -22.93
N TYR A 121 -1.20 -3.00 -23.75
CA TYR A 121 0.16 -3.49 -23.54
C TYR A 121 0.84 -2.89 -22.27
N GLU A 122 0.16 -1.96 -21.60
CA GLU A 122 0.44 -1.51 -20.25
C GLU A 122 -0.80 -1.81 -19.40
N PHE A 123 -0.59 -2.60 -18.37
CA PHE A 123 -1.62 -2.84 -17.37
C PHE A 123 -1.85 -1.54 -16.60
N PHE A 124 -3.03 -0.95 -16.78
CA PHE A 124 -3.49 0.11 -15.90
C PHE A 124 -3.83 -0.52 -14.55
N ARG A 125 -3.28 0.06 -13.50
CA ARG A 125 -3.56 -0.33 -12.12
C ARG A 125 -3.87 0.93 -11.32
N GLY A 126 -4.98 0.94 -10.63
CA GLY A 126 -5.44 2.09 -9.87
C GLY A 126 -6.45 1.69 -8.82
N GLY A 127 -7.21 2.66 -8.34
CA GLY A 127 -8.31 2.45 -7.39
C GLY A 127 -7.97 2.74 -5.94
N ARG A 128 -6.68 2.84 -5.58
CA ARG A 128 -6.23 3.26 -4.25
C ARG A 128 -5.57 4.62 -4.34
N GLY A 129 -5.95 5.52 -3.44
CA GLY A 129 -5.33 6.83 -3.33
C GLY A 129 -3.99 6.78 -2.59
N ASP A 130 -3.15 7.77 -2.87
CA ASP A 130 -1.89 7.97 -2.17
C ASP A 130 -2.12 8.47 -0.73
N VAL A 131 -1.19 8.16 0.19
CA VAL A 131 -1.19 8.61 1.59
C VAL A 131 0.14 9.31 1.87
N ASP A 132 0.08 10.60 2.18
CA ASP A 132 1.28 11.37 2.48
C ASP A 132 1.81 11.11 3.90
N ILE A 133 3.09 10.77 4.01
CA ILE A 133 3.76 10.41 5.27
C ILE A 133 3.74 11.58 6.27
N ASP A 134 3.85 12.82 5.82
CA ASP A 134 3.88 13.99 6.70
C ASP A 134 2.53 14.24 7.40
N THR A 135 1.45 13.63 6.93
CA THR A 135 0.15 13.68 7.60
C THR A 135 -0.06 12.58 8.65
N LEU A 136 0.84 11.60 8.72
CA LEU A 136 0.70 10.44 9.59
C LEU A 136 1.20 10.70 11.02
N LYS A 137 0.39 10.29 11.99
CA LYS A 137 0.75 10.10 13.39
C LYS A 137 1.44 8.77 13.62
N SER A 138 0.92 7.71 12.95
CA SER A 138 1.50 6.38 13.02
C SER A 138 1.14 5.52 11.80
N LEU A 139 2.04 4.61 11.49
CA LEU A 139 1.88 3.49 10.58
C LEU A 139 1.98 2.21 11.38
N GLN A 140 0.97 1.31 11.29
CA GLN A 140 1.00 0.00 11.92
C GLN A 140 0.97 -1.07 10.86
N VAL A 141 1.91 -2.00 10.91
CA VAL A 141 1.94 -3.20 10.08
C VAL A 141 1.57 -4.38 10.97
N ILE A 142 0.42 -4.97 10.72
CA ILE A 142 -0.12 -6.14 11.42
C ILE A 142 0.16 -7.35 10.53
N LYS A 143 0.97 -8.28 11.00
CA LYS A 143 1.31 -9.50 10.27
C LYS A 143 0.41 -10.64 10.72
N GLY A 144 -0.12 -11.42 9.75
CA GLY A 144 -1.15 -12.43 10.02
C GLY A 144 -2.58 -11.87 10.03
N ALA A 145 -3.59 -12.74 10.08
CA ALA A 145 -4.99 -12.31 9.95
C ALA A 145 -5.43 -11.39 11.07
N ASP A 146 -5.97 -10.23 10.72
CA ASP A 146 -6.66 -9.31 11.65
C ASP A 146 -8.01 -8.83 11.09
N SER A 147 -8.81 -9.79 10.63
CA SER A 147 -10.13 -9.47 10.07
C SER A 147 -11.12 -8.88 11.08
N ILE A 148 -10.84 -8.97 12.39
CA ILE A 148 -11.74 -8.40 13.42
C ILE A 148 -11.61 -6.88 13.43
N THR A 149 -10.39 -6.35 13.43
CA THR A 149 -10.14 -4.90 13.50
C THR A 149 -10.15 -4.26 12.10
N ALA A 150 -9.41 -4.85 11.16
CA ALA A 150 -9.25 -4.28 9.82
C ALA A 150 -10.35 -4.69 8.82
N GLY A 151 -11.16 -5.70 9.16
CA GLY A 151 -12.26 -6.18 8.32
C GLY A 151 -11.84 -7.20 7.26
N SER A 152 -12.71 -7.38 6.25
CA SER A 152 -12.44 -8.22 5.10
C SER A 152 -11.19 -7.74 4.34
N GLY A 153 -10.43 -8.70 3.78
CA GLY A 153 -9.16 -8.41 3.09
C GLY A 153 -7.93 -8.53 4.00
N ALA A 154 -8.06 -8.59 5.32
CA ALA A 154 -6.93 -8.81 6.22
C ALA A 154 -6.59 -10.31 6.37
N LEU A 155 -6.39 -11.01 5.24
CA LEU A 155 -5.99 -12.43 5.22
C LEU A 155 -4.51 -12.61 5.56
N GLY A 156 -3.64 -11.83 4.90
CA GLY A 156 -2.19 -11.83 5.10
C GLY A 156 -1.75 -10.85 6.19
N GLY A 157 -2.58 -9.87 6.48
CA GLY A 157 -2.31 -8.82 7.44
C GLY A 157 -3.03 -7.53 7.11
N ALA A 158 -2.64 -6.47 7.81
CA ALA A 158 -3.18 -5.14 7.58
C ALA A 158 -2.12 -4.05 7.72
N VAL A 159 -2.27 -2.97 6.98
CA VAL A 159 -1.53 -1.73 7.15
C VAL A 159 -2.53 -0.65 7.57
N VAL A 160 -2.32 -0.13 8.78
CA VAL A 160 -3.24 0.83 9.41
C VAL A 160 -2.52 2.17 9.55
N PHE A 161 -2.99 3.16 8.85
CA PHE A 161 -2.55 4.54 8.95
C PHE A 161 -3.44 5.30 9.93
N THR A 162 -2.83 6.06 10.81
CA THR A 162 -3.52 7.01 11.66
C THR A 162 -2.97 8.40 11.35
N THR A 163 -3.85 9.33 11.00
CA THR A 163 -3.46 10.70 10.71
C THR A 163 -3.29 11.53 11.98
N LYS A 164 -2.46 12.57 11.91
CA LYS A 164 -2.21 13.50 13.01
C LYS A 164 -3.50 14.21 13.43
N ASP A 165 -3.56 14.54 14.72
CA ASP A 165 -4.63 15.34 15.34
C ASP A 165 -4.09 16.68 15.85
N PRO A 166 -4.92 17.70 16.07
CA PRO A 166 -4.48 18.99 16.64
C PRO A 166 -3.67 18.84 17.94
N ALA A 167 -4.07 17.89 18.78
CA ALA A 167 -3.40 17.60 20.06
C ALA A 167 -1.97 17.06 19.91
N ASP A 168 -1.56 16.57 18.74
CA ASP A 168 -0.18 16.09 18.50
C ASP A 168 0.82 17.25 18.40
N TYR A 169 0.33 18.49 18.24
CA TYR A 169 1.14 19.71 18.12
C TYR A 169 0.99 20.68 19.27
N LEU A 170 -0.14 20.61 19.98
CA LEU A 170 -0.51 21.58 20.99
C LEU A 170 -0.12 21.12 22.41
N LYS A 171 0.18 22.04 23.29
CA LYS A 171 0.39 21.75 24.72
C LYS A 171 -0.85 21.08 25.32
N PRO A 172 -0.69 20.27 26.37
CA PRO A 172 -1.79 19.50 26.95
C PRO A 172 -3.00 20.32 27.41
N ALA A 173 -2.82 21.58 27.80
CA ALA A 173 -3.89 22.42 28.31
C ALA A 173 -3.69 23.90 27.95
N GLY A 174 -4.82 24.65 27.96
CA GLY A 174 -4.86 26.09 27.67
C GLY A 174 -4.86 26.41 26.18
N ASN A 175 -5.01 27.69 25.86
CA ASN A 175 -4.87 28.17 24.49
C ASN A 175 -3.43 28.03 24.05
N ASP A 176 -3.21 27.56 22.84
CA ASP A 176 -1.88 27.34 22.28
C ASP A 176 -1.92 27.44 20.75
N THR A 177 -0.78 27.77 20.15
CA THR A 177 -0.63 27.85 18.70
C THR A 177 0.71 27.26 18.32
N HIS A 178 0.70 26.40 17.30
CA HIS A 178 1.90 25.81 16.71
C HIS A 178 1.96 26.15 15.22
N VAL A 179 3.15 26.53 14.76
CA VAL A 179 3.46 26.65 13.33
C VAL A 179 4.73 25.86 13.06
N GLY A 180 4.66 24.98 12.06
CA GLY A 180 5.77 24.15 11.63
C GLY A 180 6.03 24.28 10.14
N MET A 181 7.30 24.22 9.75
CA MET A 181 7.74 24.17 8.36
C MET A 181 8.80 23.08 8.22
N LYS A 182 8.68 22.26 7.19
CA LYS A 182 9.66 21.22 6.86
C LYS A 182 10.00 21.31 5.38
N PHE A 183 11.28 21.32 5.05
CA PHE A 183 11.80 21.31 3.69
C PHE A 183 12.72 20.11 3.54
N GLY A 184 12.64 19.42 2.42
CA GLY A 184 13.43 18.23 2.14
C GLY A 184 13.91 18.20 0.69
N TYR A 185 15.02 17.48 0.49
CA TYR A 185 15.55 17.10 -0.80
C TYR A 185 15.98 15.63 -0.74
N SER A 186 15.63 14.86 -1.75
CA SER A 186 16.01 13.46 -1.95
C SER A 186 16.74 13.31 -3.28
N GLY A 187 17.99 12.85 -3.23
CA GLY A 187 18.81 12.67 -4.44
C GLY A 187 18.54 11.37 -5.19
N SER A 188 17.68 10.46 -4.68
CA SER A 188 17.32 9.23 -5.41
C SER A 188 16.33 9.46 -6.55
N ASN A 189 15.62 10.58 -6.53
CA ASN A 189 14.61 10.96 -7.51
C ASN A 189 14.51 12.47 -7.69
N ASP A 190 15.54 13.21 -7.30
CA ASP A 190 15.62 14.67 -7.33
C ASP A 190 14.38 15.37 -6.73
N GLU A 191 13.74 14.72 -5.73
CA GLU A 191 12.51 15.21 -5.12
C GLU A 191 12.80 16.36 -4.15
N THR A 192 12.11 17.46 -4.34
CA THR A 192 11.99 18.54 -3.35
C THR A 192 10.64 18.44 -2.64
N MET A 193 10.64 18.69 -1.32
CA MET A 193 9.46 18.62 -0.48
C MET A 193 9.34 19.86 0.40
N GLY A 194 8.11 20.36 0.54
CA GLY A 194 7.76 21.40 1.50
C GLY A 194 6.49 21.06 2.25
N THR A 195 6.55 21.05 3.59
CA THR A 195 5.37 20.86 4.46
C THR A 195 5.17 22.08 5.34
N LEU A 196 3.93 22.56 5.39
CA LEU A 196 3.47 23.62 6.29
C LEU A 196 2.46 23.04 7.27
N THR A 197 2.68 23.25 8.55
CA THR A 197 1.78 22.82 9.64
C THR A 197 1.31 24.02 10.42
N PHE A 198 0.01 24.08 10.68
CA PHE A 198 -0.60 25.04 11.59
C PHE A 198 -1.53 24.27 12.53
N ALA A 199 -1.42 24.52 13.85
CA ALA A 199 -2.39 24.02 14.82
C ALA A 199 -2.71 25.10 15.84
N ASN A 200 -3.97 25.17 16.28
CA ASN A 200 -4.42 26.16 17.26
C ASN A 200 -5.49 25.59 18.18
N ARG A 201 -5.39 25.92 19.45
CA ARG A 201 -6.47 25.74 20.43
C ARG A 201 -6.90 27.09 20.95
N THR A 202 -8.20 27.40 20.79
CA THR A 202 -8.83 28.61 21.34
C THR A 202 -10.19 28.23 21.96
N GLY A 203 -10.29 28.32 23.28
CA GLY A 203 -11.49 27.90 24.02
C GLY A 203 -11.81 26.43 23.82
N ILE A 204 -12.98 26.15 23.24
CA ILE A 204 -13.47 24.79 22.98
C ILE A 204 -12.98 24.19 21.63
N ALA A 205 -12.36 25.01 20.79
CA ALA A 205 -12.01 24.62 19.42
C ALA A 205 -10.51 24.30 19.32
N GLU A 206 -10.19 23.11 18.80
CA GLU A 206 -8.85 22.70 18.38
C GLU A 206 -8.85 22.49 16.87
N SER A 207 -7.95 23.15 16.16
CA SER A 207 -7.87 23.06 14.70
C SER A 207 -6.46 22.75 14.26
N MET A 208 -6.34 22.09 13.11
CA MET A 208 -5.07 21.75 12.47
C MET A 208 -5.21 21.83 10.96
N LEU A 209 -4.14 22.27 10.30
CA LEU A 209 -3.95 22.22 8.87
C LEU A 209 -2.51 21.76 8.58
N VAL A 210 -2.37 20.71 7.79
CA VAL A 210 -1.09 20.24 7.24
C VAL A 210 -1.19 20.28 5.73
N TYR A 211 -0.28 20.97 5.07
CA TYR A 211 -0.16 20.99 3.61
C TYR A 211 1.25 20.55 3.23
N THR A 212 1.35 19.57 2.34
CA THR A 212 2.61 19.09 1.79
C THR A 212 2.58 19.16 0.27
N ARG A 213 3.66 19.66 -0.32
CA ARG A 213 3.94 19.59 -1.75
C ARG A 213 5.26 18.89 -2.00
N ARG A 214 5.26 17.97 -2.97
CA ARG A 214 6.44 17.24 -3.44
C ARG A 214 6.54 17.38 -4.94
N GLU A 215 7.73 17.67 -5.45
CA GLU A 215 8.06 17.71 -6.87
C GLU A 215 9.34 16.93 -7.10
N GLY A 216 9.35 16.00 -8.02
CA GLY A 216 10.49 15.14 -8.28
C GLY A 216 10.39 14.41 -9.61
N HIS A 217 11.30 13.47 -9.81
CA HIS A 217 11.43 12.70 -11.03
C HIS A 217 11.28 11.19 -10.75
N GLU A 218 11.58 10.36 -11.76
CA GLU A 218 11.68 8.92 -11.58
C GLU A 218 12.73 8.56 -10.52
N SER A 219 12.50 7.45 -9.81
CA SER A 219 13.56 6.89 -8.97
C SER A 219 14.71 6.41 -9.86
N GLU A 220 15.91 6.88 -9.57
CA GLU A 220 17.10 6.46 -10.31
C GLU A 220 17.33 4.95 -10.21
N SER A 221 17.96 4.37 -11.23
CA SER A 221 18.55 3.04 -11.14
C SER A 221 20.03 3.16 -10.71
N TRP A 222 20.66 2.04 -10.38
CA TRP A 222 22.11 2.02 -10.12
C TRP A 222 22.93 2.48 -11.34
N TYR A 223 22.36 2.36 -12.53
CA TYR A 223 23.03 2.71 -13.79
C TYR A 223 22.87 4.19 -14.10
N ASP A 224 23.98 4.91 -14.06
CA ASP A 224 24.10 6.26 -14.63
C ASP A 224 24.56 6.14 -16.10
N THR A 225 23.61 6.19 -17.04
CA THR A 225 23.95 6.19 -18.45
C THR A 225 23.41 7.44 -19.13
N THR A 226 24.31 8.26 -19.63
CA THR A 226 24.01 9.43 -20.47
C THR A 226 23.51 9.05 -21.87
N ALA A 227 23.44 7.77 -22.22
CA ALA A 227 22.96 7.29 -23.51
C ALA A 227 21.47 7.01 -23.44
N ASP A 228 20.64 7.90 -23.93
CA ASP A 228 19.19 7.72 -24.13
C ASP A 228 18.91 6.62 -25.15
N ARG A 229 18.94 5.39 -24.68
CA ARG A 229 18.46 4.25 -25.47
C ARG A 229 16.96 4.15 -25.34
N ILE A 230 16.30 3.84 -26.44
CA ILE A 230 14.87 3.53 -26.50
C ILE A 230 14.66 2.02 -26.57
N GLY A 231 13.44 1.59 -26.19
CA GLY A 231 13.01 0.20 -26.33
C GLY A 231 13.56 -0.75 -25.27
N VAL A 232 13.54 -2.04 -25.56
CA VAL A 232 13.80 -3.14 -24.62
C VAL A 232 15.17 -3.08 -23.94
N GLY A 233 16.14 -2.42 -24.55
CA GLY A 233 17.52 -2.29 -24.05
C GLY A 233 17.78 -1.02 -23.25
N ARG A 234 16.74 -0.20 -22.95
CA ARG A 234 16.88 0.98 -22.10
C ARG A 234 17.22 0.55 -20.67
N ARG A 235 18.32 1.07 -20.13
CA ARG A 235 18.93 0.63 -18.87
C ARG A 235 18.53 1.52 -17.69
N THR A 236 18.14 2.77 -17.96
CA THR A 236 17.61 3.71 -16.96
C THR A 236 16.08 3.68 -16.97
N PRO A 237 15.41 4.00 -15.89
CA PRO A 237 13.95 4.17 -15.85
C PRO A 237 13.47 5.18 -16.90
N ASP A 238 12.21 5.10 -17.26
CA ASP A 238 11.60 6.09 -18.14
C ASP A 238 11.47 7.43 -17.41
N PRO A 239 11.77 8.59 -18.06
CA PRO A 239 11.68 9.88 -17.42
C PRO A 239 10.27 10.18 -16.92
N VAL A 240 10.17 10.66 -15.69
CA VAL A 240 8.91 11.04 -15.01
C VAL A 240 9.07 12.42 -14.38
N ASP A 241 8.13 13.32 -14.66
CA ASP A 241 7.91 14.52 -13.88
C ASP A 241 6.75 14.24 -12.91
N SER A 242 7.03 14.19 -11.61
CA SER A 242 6.08 13.87 -10.55
C SER A 242 5.74 15.07 -9.70
N THR A 243 4.45 15.28 -9.45
CA THR A 243 3.96 16.30 -8.53
C THR A 243 2.92 15.67 -7.60
N ARG A 244 3.08 15.90 -6.28
CA ARG A 244 2.11 15.46 -5.27
C ARG A 244 1.78 16.60 -4.33
N ASP A 245 0.49 16.86 -4.15
CA ASP A 245 -0.06 17.81 -3.19
C ASP A 245 -0.97 17.08 -2.21
N ASN A 246 -0.78 17.32 -0.92
CA ASN A 246 -1.67 16.77 0.12
C ASN A 246 -2.08 17.88 1.09
N LEU A 247 -3.36 17.90 1.45
CA LEU A 247 -3.93 18.80 2.43
C LEU A 247 -4.74 17.98 3.44
N LEU A 248 -4.39 18.07 4.72
CA LEU A 248 -5.17 17.52 5.83
C LEU A 248 -5.62 18.65 6.75
N GLY A 249 -6.93 18.82 6.93
CA GLY A 249 -7.53 19.75 7.88
C GLY A 249 -8.39 19.01 8.90
N LYS A 250 -8.24 19.32 10.17
CA LYS A 250 -9.11 18.83 11.26
C LYS A 250 -9.57 19.97 12.17
N LEU A 251 -10.80 19.83 12.66
CA LEU A 251 -11.39 20.73 13.66
C LEU A 251 -12.11 19.88 14.69
N ASP A 252 -11.66 19.91 15.94
CA ASP A 252 -12.30 19.25 17.07
C ASP A 252 -12.92 20.33 18.00
N LEU A 253 -14.20 20.17 18.31
CA LEU A 253 -14.97 21.02 19.20
C LEU A 253 -15.27 20.24 20.50
N GLN A 254 -14.63 20.63 21.58
CA GLN A 254 -14.89 20.10 22.92
C GLN A 254 -16.16 20.77 23.47
N LEU A 255 -17.33 20.21 23.18
CA LEU A 255 -18.61 20.81 23.54
C LEU A 255 -18.83 20.85 25.05
N ASP A 256 -18.40 19.78 25.73
CA ASP A 256 -18.33 19.65 27.18
C ASP A 256 -17.30 18.56 27.58
N GLU A 257 -17.18 18.22 28.85
CA GLU A 257 -16.25 17.20 29.36
C GLU A 257 -16.47 15.78 28.77
N ARG A 258 -17.63 15.53 28.19
CA ARG A 258 -18.05 14.22 27.67
C ARG A 258 -18.19 14.18 26.16
N ASN A 259 -18.41 15.32 25.52
CA ASN A 259 -18.75 15.40 24.09
C ASN A 259 -17.67 16.13 23.31
N THR A 260 -17.10 15.46 22.32
CA THR A 260 -16.20 16.06 21.32
C THR A 260 -16.80 15.80 19.94
N LEU A 261 -16.96 16.86 19.15
CA LEU A 261 -17.39 16.78 17.76
C LEU A 261 -16.21 17.16 16.85
N GLY A 262 -15.79 16.24 16.00
CA GLY A 262 -14.67 16.40 15.09
C GLY A 262 -15.12 16.47 13.64
N PHE A 263 -14.41 17.28 12.86
CA PHE A 263 -14.56 17.40 11.40
C PHE A 263 -13.20 17.19 10.76
N MET A 264 -13.16 16.52 9.62
CA MET A 264 -11.96 16.25 8.88
C MET A 264 -12.17 16.46 7.40
N VAL A 265 -11.18 17.04 6.74
CA VAL A 265 -11.04 17.11 5.29
C VAL A 265 -9.63 16.69 4.91
N GLU A 266 -9.51 15.79 3.95
CA GLU A 266 -8.26 15.41 3.34
C GLU A 266 -8.39 15.47 1.83
N ARG A 267 -7.38 16.03 1.16
CA ARG A 267 -7.30 16.12 -0.29
C ARG A 267 -5.92 15.77 -0.75
N GLY A 268 -5.78 14.65 -1.46
CA GLY A 268 -4.55 14.21 -2.11
C GLY A 268 -4.67 14.37 -3.62
N ARG A 269 -3.60 14.82 -4.26
CA ARG A 269 -3.45 14.93 -5.72
C ARG A 269 -2.07 14.46 -6.11
N ALA A 270 -1.98 13.46 -6.97
CA ALA A 270 -0.73 13.00 -7.54
C ALA A 270 -0.81 13.02 -9.07
N ARG A 271 0.22 13.53 -9.72
CA ARG A 271 0.35 13.56 -11.16
C ARG A 271 1.74 13.13 -11.57
N ASN A 272 1.82 12.22 -12.55
CA ASN A 272 3.05 11.80 -13.20
C ASN A 272 2.94 12.05 -14.72
N GLU A 273 3.85 12.83 -15.27
CA GLU A 273 4.05 12.95 -16.70
C GLU A 273 5.24 12.06 -17.09
N VAL A 274 5.01 11.09 -17.99
CA VAL A 274 5.98 10.02 -18.28
C VAL A 274 6.35 10.01 -19.75
N ASP A 275 7.65 10.06 -20.06
CA ASP A 275 8.15 9.75 -21.39
C ASP A 275 8.48 8.25 -21.48
N ASN A 276 7.57 7.43 -22.01
CA ASN A 276 7.71 5.96 -22.07
C ASN A 276 8.74 5.52 -23.14
N LEU A 277 9.99 5.88 -22.97
CA LEU A 277 11.08 5.62 -23.94
C LEU A 277 11.36 4.12 -24.07
N SER A 278 11.16 3.35 -23.00
CA SER A 278 11.31 1.88 -23.01
C SER A 278 10.29 1.19 -23.92
N ARG A 279 9.20 1.86 -24.28
CA ARG A 279 8.11 1.36 -25.14
C ARG A 279 8.13 1.93 -26.55
N VAL A 280 9.13 2.75 -26.87
CA VAL A 280 9.32 3.31 -28.22
C VAL A 280 10.07 2.31 -29.10
N TYR A 281 9.57 2.10 -30.32
CA TYR A 281 10.23 1.27 -31.35
C TYR A 281 9.79 1.70 -32.76
N SER A 282 10.73 1.81 -33.65
CA SER A 282 10.47 2.17 -35.03
C SER A 282 10.25 0.91 -35.92
N PRO A 283 9.28 0.91 -36.86
CA PRO A 283 8.40 2.03 -37.22
C PRO A 283 7.06 2.06 -36.46
N GLY A 284 6.87 1.26 -35.40
CA GLY A 284 5.58 1.10 -34.75
C GLY A 284 5.14 2.29 -33.93
N TYR A 285 5.85 2.57 -32.84
CA TYR A 285 5.60 3.70 -31.93
C TYR A 285 6.81 4.62 -31.95
N LEU A 286 6.62 5.84 -32.46
CA LEU A 286 7.67 6.84 -32.60
C LEU A 286 7.83 7.67 -31.32
N GLU A 287 6.72 7.94 -30.65
CA GLU A 287 6.67 8.58 -29.34
C GLU A 287 5.58 7.93 -28.51
N ARG A 288 5.78 7.86 -27.20
CA ARG A 288 4.78 7.39 -26.25
C ARG A 288 4.93 8.16 -24.95
N ARG A 289 3.84 8.82 -24.53
CA ARG A 289 3.80 9.65 -23.32
C ARG A 289 2.63 9.28 -22.45
N GLY A 290 2.82 9.36 -21.12
CA GLY A 290 1.80 9.19 -20.10
C GLY A 290 1.48 10.50 -19.40
N ASP A 291 0.20 10.73 -19.06
CA ASP A 291 -0.27 11.72 -18.08
C ASP A 291 -1.18 10.97 -17.10
N ASP A 292 -0.61 10.61 -15.96
CA ASP A 292 -1.26 9.77 -14.97
C ASP A 292 -1.63 10.60 -13.75
N ARG A 293 -2.81 10.31 -13.18
CA ARG A 293 -3.33 11.02 -12.01
C ARG A 293 -3.88 10.04 -11.00
N ASN A 294 -3.67 10.36 -9.73
CA ASN A 294 -4.24 9.63 -8.62
C ASN A 294 -4.74 10.62 -7.57
N ASP A 295 -6.04 10.81 -7.52
CA ASP A 295 -6.70 11.83 -6.70
C ASP A 295 -7.52 11.15 -5.60
N ARG A 296 -7.47 11.72 -4.38
CA ARG A 296 -8.28 11.28 -3.25
C ARG A 296 -8.83 12.48 -2.48
N ASP A 297 -10.14 12.53 -2.34
CA ASP A 297 -10.86 13.46 -1.50
C ASP A 297 -11.59 12.71 -0.39
N ARG A 298 -11.42 13.15 0.85
CA ARG A 298 -12.05 12.53 2.02
C ARG A 298 -12.63 13.60 2.93
N TYR A 299 -13.83 13.33 3.43
CA TYR A 299 -14.56 14.15 4.40
C TYR A 299 -15.04 13.25 5.52
N GLY A 300 -14.88 13.70 6.77
CA GLY A 300 -15.29 12.95 7.95
C GLY A 300 -15.96 13.81 9.01
N VAL A 301 -16.94 13.22 9.69
CA VAL A 301 -17.54 13.76 10.91
C VAL A 301 -17.43 12.70 11.98
N ARG A 302 -16.91 13.06 13.14
CA ARG A 302 -16.70 12.17 14.27
C ARG A 302 -17.34 12.77 15.52
N TRP A 303 -18.14 11.99 16.22
CA TRP A 303 -18.67 12.34 17.53
C TRP A 303 -18.17 11.35 18.55
N GLN A 304 -17.44 11.82 19.55
CA GLN A 304 -16.98 11.04 20.69
C GLN A 304 -17.83 11.41 21.92
N TYR A 305 -18.36 10.39 22.55
CA TYR A 305 -19.14 10.53 23.77
C TYR A 305 -18.57 9.65 24.89
N ARG A 306 -18.27 10.24 26.04
CA ARG A 306 -17.75 9.57 27.23
C ARG A 306 -18.85 9.46 28.27
N ALA A 307 -19.12 8.23 28.73
CA ALA A 307 -20.11 7.98 29.74
C ALA A 307 -19.68 6.77 30.58
N GLN A 308 -19.98 6.82 31.84
CA GLN A 308 -19.84 5.64 32.70
C GLN A 308 -21.22 5.02 32.90
N ASN A 309 -21.61 4.09 32.05
CA ASN A 309 -22.86 3.38 32.15
C ASN A 309 -22.65 1.86 32.05
N ALA A 310 -23.74 1.08 32.17
CA ALA A 310 -23.66 -0.38 32.18
C ALA A 310 -23.17 -0.96 30.82
N LEU A 311 -23.38 -0.26 29.72
CA LEU A 311 -23.09 -0.76 28.37
C LEU A 311 -21.73 -0.32 27.88
N PHE A 312 -21.36 0.97 28.00
CA PHE A 312 -20.10 1.51 27.52
C PHE A 312 -19.54 2.63 28.41
N ASP A 313 -18.25 2.85 28.33
CA ASP A 313 -17.53 3.99 28.91
C ASP A 313 -17.21 5.04 27.87
N SER A 314 -17.03 4.63 26.61
CA SER A 314 -16.94 5.54 25.48
C SER A 314 -17.68 5.01 24.25
N MET A 315 -18.16 5.94 23.44
CA MET A 315 -18.77 5.70 22.15
C MET A 315 -18.15 6.65 21.14
N GLU A 316 -17.86 6.13 19.95
CA GLU A 316 -17.48 6.92 18.80
C GLU A 316 -18.45 6.65 17.66
N ALA A 317 -19.06 7.70 17.12
CA ALA A 317 -19.86 7.65 15.91
C ALA A 317 -19.08 8.37 14.81
N GLN A 318 -18.94 7.75 13.65
CA GLN A 318 -18.17 8.28 12.54
C GLN A 318 -18.97 8.17 11.24
N LEU A 319 -18.95 9.27 10.46
CA LEU A 319 -19.47 9.33 9.09
C LEU A 319 -18.33 9.75 8.18
N ASP A 320 -18.07 8.98 7.15
CA ASP A 320 -17.02 9.27 6.16
C ASP A 320 -17.59 9.22 4.75
N HIS A 321 -17.08 10.12 3.91
CA HIS A 321 -17.25 10.12 2.47
C HIS A 321 -15.87 10.22 1.81
N GLN A 322 -15.54 9.31 0.90
CA GLN A 322 -14.28 9.30 0.17
C GLN A 322 -14.53 9.07 -1.32
N VAL A 323 -13.86 9.86 -2.15
CA VAL A 323 -13.77 9.63 -3.60
C VAL A 323 -12.31 9.44 -3.96
N THR A 324 -12.01 8.34 -4.65
CA THR A 324 -10.69 8.06 -5.21
C THR A 324 -10.82 7.93 -6.71
N GLU A 325 -10.05 8.72 -7.46
CA GLU A 325 -9.97 8.65 -8.92
C GLU A 325 -8.53 8.34 -9.33
N SER A 326 -8.34 7.30 -10.13
CA SER A 326 -7.06 6.99 -10.79
C SER A 326 -7.26 7.02 -12.29
N ARG A 327 -6.39 7.74 -13.01
CA ARG A 327 -6.44 7.89 -14.46
C ARG A 327 -5.07 7.68 -15.08
N GLY A 328 -4.99 6.85 -16.10
CA GLY A 328 -3.82 6.71 -16.97
C GLY A 328 -4.17 7.13 -18.40
N LEU A 329 -3.58 8.23 -18.88
CA LEU A 329 -3.69 8.68 -20.26
C LEU A 329 -2.38 8.42 -20.99
N THR A 330 -2.40 7.52 -21.97
CA THR A 330 -1.26 7.29 -22.85
C THR A 330 -1.50 7.92 -24.21
N THR A 331 -0.61 8.79 -24.65
CA THR A 331 -0.59 9.38 -25.99
C THR A 331 0.55 8.78 -26.82
N ILE A 332 0.25 8.34 -28.03
CA ILE A 332 1.15 7.61 -28.91
C ILE A 332 1.22 8.28 -30.28
N LEU A 333 2.41 8.64 -30.72
CA LEU A 333 2.66 8.94 -32.13
C LEU A 333 2.99 7.64 -32.85
N ALA A 334 2.02 7.12 -33.60
CA ALA A 334 2.14 5.81 -34.25
C ALA A 334 2.72 5.98 -35.68
N GLY A 335 3.74 5.20 -35.99
CA GLY A 335 4.33 5.09 -37.32
C GLY A 335 3.75 3.96 -38.15
N SER A 336 2.77 3.21 -37.60
CA SER A 336 2.05 2.14 -38.30
C SER A 336 0.64 1.96 -37.76
N GLY A 337 -0.22 1.23 -38.49
CA GLY A 337 -1.60 0.95 -38.06
C GLY A 337 -2.51 2.20 -38.05
N CYS A 338 -2.17 3.22 -38.80
CA CYS A 338 -2.94 4.46 -38.87
C CYS A 338 -4.17 4.36 -39.76
N PRO A 339 -5.26 5.08 -39.43
CA PRO A 339 -6.42 5.21 -40.30
C PRO A 339 -6.03 5.74 -41.69
N GLY A 340 -6.60 5.15 -42.76
CA GLY A 340 -6.30 5.55 -44.12
C GLY A 340 -4.87 5.21 -44.62
N ARG A 341 -4.09 4.45 -43.83
CA ARG A 341 -2.69 4.06 -44.10
C ARG A 341 -1.68 5.23 -44.23
N THR A 342 -2.08 6.43 -43.82
CA THR A 342 -1.18 7.60 -43.77
C THR A 342 -0.53 7.68 -42.41
N VAL A 343 0.79 7.80 -42.38
CA VAL A 343 1.63 7.83 -41.19
C VAL A 343 2.47 9.12 -41.14
N PRO A 344 2.85 9.60 -39.96
CA PRO A 344 2.41 9.15 -38.64
C PRO A 344 0.99 9.60 -38.27
N CYS A 345 0.39 8.97 -37.27
CA CYS A 345 -0.89 9.38 -36.73
C CYS A 345 -0.88 9.38 -35.20
N LEU A 346 -1.74 10.16 -34.61
CA LEU A 346 -1.92 10.21 -33.14
C LEU A 346 -2.92 9.16 -32.68
N ARG A 347 -2.61 8.54 -31.54
CA ARG A 347 -3.50 7.65 -30.78
C ARG A 347 -3.48 8.07 -29.32
N SER A 348 -4.59 7.89 -28.61
CA SER A 348 -4.62 7.96 -27.15
C SER A 348 -5.36 6.76 -26.56
N GLU A 349 -4.88 6.30 -25.43
CA GLU A 349 -5.48 5.26 -24.59
C GLU A 349 -5.76 5.91 -23.22
N ASN A 350 -7.02 6.10 -22.86
CA ASN A 350 -7.45 6.67 -21.59
C ASN A 350 -8.10 5.58 -20.75
N ARG A 351 -7.58 5.34 -19.55
CA ARG A 351 -8.11 4.41 -18.57
C ARG A 351 -8.37 5.16 -17.28
N SER A 352 -9.54 5.02 -16.71
CA SER A 352 -9.90 5.69 -15.46
C SER A 352 -10.73 4.76 -14.58
N THR A 353 -10.46 4.76 -13.30
CA THR A 353 -11.31 4.13 -12.28
C THR A 353 -11.67 5.17 -11.22
N GLU A 354 -12.93 5.20 -10.85
CA GLU A 354 -13.45 6.00 -9.74
C GLU A 354 -14.09 5.07 -8.71
N GLN A 355 -13.77 5.28 -7.44
CA GLN A 355 -14.41 4.62 -6.32
C GLN A 355 -14.95 5.66 -5.36
N THR A 356 -16.26 5.66 -5.15
CA THR A 356 -16.92 6.48 -4.13
C THR A 356 -17.31 5.60 -2.98
N LEU A 357 -16.91 5.96 -1.77
CA LEU A 357 -17.10 5.18 -0.56
C LEU A 357 -17.77 6.05 0.52
N ASP A 358 -18.93 5.60 1.00
CA ASP A 358 -19.64 6.17 2.14
C ASP A 358 -19.67 5.17 3.29
N ARG A 359 -19.35 5.62 4.49
CA ARG A 359 -19.31 4.77 5.70
C ARG A 359 -20.00 5.45 6.87
N ALA A 360 -20.80 4.68 7.61
CA ALA A 360 -21.29 5.00 8.94
C ALA A 360 -20.84 3.93 9.93
N ALA A 361 -20.20 4.33 11.03
CA ALA A 361 -19.72 3.41 12.06
C ALA A 361 -20.07 3.88 13.46
N LEU A 362 -20.30 2.91 14.35
CA LEU A 362 -20.50 3.10 15.78
C LEU A 362 -19.60 2.11 16.52
N ASP A 363 -18.67 2.64 17.29
CA ASP A 363 -17.71 1.90 18.08
C ASP A 363 -17.88 2.21 19.56
N PHE A 364 -17.84 1.17 20.41
CA PHE A 364 -18.02 1.27 21.84
C PHE A 364 -16.86 0.62 22.57
N SER A 365 -16.47 1.18 23.70
CA SER A 365 -15.53 0.55 24.61
C SER A 365 -16.12 0.46 26.03
N LYS A 366 -15.81 -0.63 26.72
CA LYS A 366 -16.20 -0.89 28.09
C LYS A 366 -15.07 -1.55 28.87
N VAL A 367 -14.74 -0.97 30.00
CA VAL A 367 -13.83 -1.58 30.98
C VAL A 367 -14.65 -2.10 32.14
N LEU A 368 -14.47 -3.39 32.45
CA LEU A 368 -15.04 -4.01 33.65
C LEU A 368 -13.89 -4.48 34.52
N ASP A 369 -13.81 -3.93 35.73
CA ASP A 369 -12.78 -4.31 36.71
C ASP A 369 -13.48 -4.95 37.92
N ASN A 370 -13.17 -6.21 38.21
CA ASN A 370 -13.79 -6.97 39.27
C ASN A 370 -12.78 -7.91 39.93
N ALA A 371 -12.39 -7.61 41.17
CA ALA A 371 -11.68 -8.50 42.11
C ALA A 371 -10.51 -9.31 41.44
N GLY A 372 -9.62 -8.65 40.70
CA GLY A 372 -8.45 -9.30 40.09
C GLY A 372 -8.68 -9.81 38.65
N THR A 373 -9.85 -9.50 38.08
CA THR A 373 -10.14 -9.73 36.65
C THR A 373 -10.55 -8.43 35.99
N ARG A 374 -9.82 -8.04 34.94
CA ARG A 374 -10.12 -6.86 34.13
C ARG A 374 -10.50 -7.28 32.74
N HIS A 375 -11.66 -6.82 32.27
CA HIS A 375 -12.11 -6.94 30.88
C HIS A 375 -11.98 -5.61 30.17
N ASP A 376 -11.31 -5.61 29.02
CA ASP A 376 -11.24 -4.48 28.08
C ASP A 376 -12.05 -4.89 26.83
N ILE A 377 -13.31 -4.48 26.79
CA ILE A 377 -14.27 -4.89 25.75
C ILE A 377 -14.40 -3.78 24.72
N VAL A 378 -14.31 -4.13 23.44
CA VAL A 378 -14.58 -3.25 22.29
C VAL A 378 -15.58 -3.94 21.38
N TYR A 379 -16.62 -3.23 20.98
CA TYR A 379 -17.63 -3.75 20.06
C TYR A 379 -18.20 -2.63 19.20
N GLY A 380 -18.70 -2.98 18.03
CA GLY A 380 -19.20 -1.97 17.12
C GLY A 380 -19.92 -2.56 15.93
N LEU A 381 -20.49 -1.66 15.14
CA LEU A 381 -21.13 -1.96 13.87
C LEU A 381 -20.77 -0.91 12.85
N ALA A 382 -20.65 -1.31 11.60
CA ALA A 382 -20.47 -0.38 10.49
C ALA A 382 -21.31 -0.79 9.29
N TRP A 383 -21.73 0.22 8.55
CA TRP A 383 -22.35 0.09 7.25
C TRP A 383 -21.55 0.93 6.25
N GLN A 384 -21.32 0.37 5.05
CA GLN A 384 -20.53 1.00 4.01
C GLN A 384 -21.15 0.71 2.65
N THR A 385 -21.18 1.72 1.79
CA THR A 385 -21.40 1.55 0.34
C THR A 385 -20.15 1.93 -0.41
N ARG A 386 -19.92 1.25 -1.51
CA ARG A 386 -18.85 1.59 -2.45
C ARG A 386 -19.35 1.42 -3.87
N ASP A 387 -19.34 2.52 -4.61
CA ASP A 387 -19.55 2.53 -6.06
C ASP A 387 -18.19 2.39 -6.76
N VAL A 388 -18.08 1.43 -7.68
CA VAL A 388 -16.89 1.24 -8.51
C VAL A 388 -17.28 1.48 -9.96
N ASP A 389 -16.61 2.44 -10.59
CA ASP A 389 -16.76 2.75 -12.00
C ASP A 389 -15.40 2.66 -12.71
N PHE A 390 -15.39 2.03 -13.88
CA PHE A 390 -14.21 1.91 -14.72
C PHE A 390 -14.54 2.32 -16.16
N THR A 391 -13.71 3.18 -16.75
CA THR A 391 -13.85 3.61 -18.14
C THR A 391 -12.58 3.37 -18.93
N ALA A 392 -12.73 2.97 -20.21
CA ALA A 392 -11.64 2.82 -21.16
C ALA A 392 -12.07 3.46 -22.49
N VAL A 393 -11.25 4.40 -22.99
CA VAL A 393 -11.53 5.12 -24.24
C VAL A 393 -10.26 5.19 -25.06
N ASP A 394 -10.29 4.62 -26.27
CA ASP A 394 -9.23 4.73 -27.25
C ASP A 394 -9.65 5.66 -28.37
N THR A 395 -8.84 6.66 -28.66
CA THR A 395 -9.05 7.59 -29.77
C THR A 395 -7.93 7.49 -30.78
N ARG A 396 -8.27 7.48 -32.06
CA ARG A 396 -7.33 7.49 -33.18
C ARG A 396 -7.63 8.66 -34.08
N TRP A 397 -6.59 9.32 -34.51
CA TRP A 397 -6.66 10.45 -35.44
C TRP A 397 -6.08 10.06 -36.79
N THR A 398 -6.54 10.76 -37.84
CA THR A 398 -5.88 10.72 -39.16
C THR A 398 -4.54 11.48 -39.10
N ALA A 399 -3.69 11.29 -40.10
CA ALA A 399 -2.44 12.07 -40.23
C ALA A 399 -2.71 13.59 -40.40
N ALA A 400 -3.92 13.98 -40.83
CA ALA A 400 -4.33 15.38 -40.93
C ALA A 400 -4.80 15.96 -39.58
N GLY A 401 -4.94 15.12 -38.54
CA GLY A 401 -5.35 15.55 -37.20
C GLY A 401 -6.87 15.47 -36.94
N ASP A 402 -7.65 14.93 -37.89
CA ASP A 402 -9.07 14.70 -37.69
C ASP A 402 -9.31 13.43 -36.88
N VAL A 403 -10.31 13.43 -36.01
CA VAL A 403 -10.72 12.23 -35.28
C VAL A 403 -11.25 11.19 -36.26
N ALA A 404 -10.55 10.06 -36.38
CA ALA A 404 -10.94 8.99 -37.28
C ALA A 404 -11.87 7.96 -36.60
N THR A 405 -11.54 7.57 -35.37
CA THR A 405 -12.32 6.62 -34.57
C THR A 405 -12.22 7.01 -33.10
N VAL A 406 -13.34 6.87 -32.39
CA VAL A 406 -13.38 6.82 -30.94
C VAL A 406 -13.92 5.43 -30.62
N ASP A 407 -13.08 4.60 -30.07
CA ASP A 407 -13.44 3.28 -29.58
C ASP A 407 -13.66 3.44 -28.07
N GLN A 408 -14.91 3.56 -27.69
CA GLN A 408 -15.31 3.42 -26.30
C GLN A 408 -15.37 1.92 -26.06
N ASP A 409 -14.25 1.38 -25.63
CA ASP A 409 -14.27 0.03 -25.17
C ASP A 409 -15.36 -0.14 -24.11
N PRO A 410 -16.22 -1.18 -24.24
CA PRO A 410 -17.14 -1.50 -23.16
C PRO A 410 -16.37 -1.53 -21.86
N ARG A 411 -16.97 -1.00 -20.82
CA ARG A 411 -16.35 -1.00 -19.47
C ARG A 411 -15.76 -2.36 -19.19
N GLN A 412 -14.54 -2.37 -18.72
CA GLN A 412 -13.87 -3.65 -18.42
C GLN A 412 -14.43 -4.30 -17.16
N VAL A 413 -15.08 -3.49 -16.32
CA VAL A 413 -15.81 -3.95 -15.14
C VAL A 413 -17.14 -3.22 -15.17
N PRO A 414 -18.29 -3.88 -14.96
CA PRO A 414 -19.58 -3.20 -14.92
C PRO A 414 -19.57 -2.23 -13.75
N LYS A 415 -20.24 -1.09 -13.91
CA LYS A 415 -20.48 -0.22 -12.76
C LYS A 415 -21.14 -1.04 -11.66
N THR A 416 -20.53 -1.08 -10.47
CA THR A 416 -20.96 -1.98 -9.40
C THR A 416 -21.17 -1.20 -8.11
N ASP A 417 -22.38 -1.32 -7.54
CA ASP A 417 -22.70 -0.89 -6.18
C ASP A 417 -22.39 -2.07 -5.24
N ALA A 418 -21.44 -1.88 -4.35
CA ALA A 418 -21.04 -2.85 -3.34
C ALA A 418 -21.41 -2.35 -1.95
N ARG A 419 -22.29 -3.07 -1.25
CA ARG A 419 -22.72 -2.75 0.11
C ARG A 419 -22.14 -3.73 1.08
N ASN A 420 -21.62 -3.21 2.19
CA ASN A 420 -21.12 -4.03 3.30
C ASN A 420 -21.73 -3.57 4.62
N TRP A 421 -22.12 -4.51 5.45
CA TRP A 421 -22.34 -4.25 6.84
C TRP A 421 -21.64 -5.29 7.70
N ASN A 422 -21.22 -4.88 8.88
CA ASN A 422 -20.50 -5.74 9.80
C ASN A 422 -20.86 -5.43 11.25
N LEU A 423 -20.66 -6.45 12.09
CA LEU A 423 -20.78 -6.38 13.53
C LEU A 423 -19.58 -7.09 14.14
N TYR A 424 -18.95 -6.50 15.14
CA TYR A 424 -17.82 -7.11 15.82
C TYR A 424 -17.87 -6.94 17.34
N LEU A 425 -17.24 -7.89 18.03
CA LEU A 425 -17.01 -7.88 19.47
C LEU A 425 -15.61 -8.42 19.73
N ARG A 426 -14.87 -7.76 20.61
CA ARG A 426 -13.58 -8.20 21.11
C ARG A 426 -13.50 -7.96 22.60
N ASP A 427 -12.98 -8.93 23.36
CA ASP A 427 -12.67 -8.82 24.77
C ASP A 427 -11.22 -9.22 25.03
N SER A 428 -10.54 -8.47 25.89
CA SER A 428 -9.21 -8.77 26.40
C SER A 428 -9.29 -8.87 27.91
N VAL A 429 -9.16 -10.09 28.43
CA VAL A 429 -9.29 -10.42 29.84
C VAL A 429 -7.92 -10.50 30.48
N THR A 430 -7.63 -9.62 31.42
CA THR A 430 -6.39 -9.59 32.19
C THR A 430 -6.61 -10.25 33.55
N LEU A 431 -5.79 -11.24 33.87
CA LEU A 431 -5.88 -12.14 35.01
C LEU A 431 -4.54 -12.24 35.76
N MET A 432 -4.55 -12.78 36.97
CA MET A 432 -3.35 -13.14 37.76
C MET A 432 -2.39 -11.96 37.96
N ASP A 433 -2.90 -10.80 38.34
CA ASP A 433 -2.10 -9.57 38.49
C ASP A 433 -1.29 -9.25 37.22
N GLU A 434 -1.98 -9.22 36.08
CA GLU A 434 -1.46 -8.94 34.73
C GLU A 434 -0.49 -10.01 34.16
N ARG A 435 -0.37 -11.17 34.79
CA ARG A 435 0.49 -12.26 34.30
C ARG A 435 -0.13 -13.05 33.16
N LEU A 436 -1.48 -13.10 33.08
CA LEU A 436 -2.19 -13.80 32.01
C LEU A 436 -3.16 -12.84 31.33
N VAL A 437 -3.02 -12.68 30.02
CA VAL A 437 -3.94 -11.93 29.18
C VAL A 437 -4.54 -12.90 28.16
N LEU A 438 -5.86 -13.05 28.20
CA LEU A 438 -6.61 -13.82 27.21
C LEU A 438 -7.36 -12.84 26.32
N SER A 439 -7.29 -13.00 25.01
CA SER A 439 -8.06 -12.19 24.06
C SER A 439 -8.95 -13.08 23.21
N GLY A 440 -10.16 -12.62 22.96
CA GLY A 440 -11.09 -13.27 22.06
C GLY A 440 -11.90 -12.25 21.28
N GLY A 441 -12.17 -12.54 20.02
CA GLY A 441 -12.99 -11.67 19.21
C GLY A 441 -13.70 -12.42 18.10
N ALA A 442 -14.84 -11.88 17.69
CA ALA A 442 -15.61 -12.35 16.55
C ALA A 442 -16.16 -11.17 15.77
N ARG A 443 -16.26 -11.36 14.48
CA ARG A 443 -16.86 -10.41 13.55
C ARG A 443 -17.70 -11.17 12.53
N TYR A 444 -18.77 -10.56 12.10
CA TYR A 444 -19.58 -11.03 10.99
C TYR A 444 -19.65 -9.92 9.94
N ASP A 445 -19.32 -10.26 8.70
CA ASP A 445 -19.41 -9.39 7.54
C ASP A 445 -20.39 -9.94 6.52
N ARG A 446 -21.13 -9.03 5.86
CA ARG A 446 -21.96 -9.33 4.70
C ARG A 446 -21.70 -8.32 3.61
N TYR A 447 -21.45 -8.81 2.40
CA TYR A 447 -21.25 -8.07 1.17
C TYR A 447 -22.36 -8.40 0.21
N ASP A 448 -22.98 -7.38 -0.37
CA ASP A 448 -23.97 -7.48 -1.44
C ASP A 448 -23.42 -6.67 -2.63
N TYR A 449 -23.25 -7.30 -3.79
CA TYR A 449 -22.76 -6.70 -5.03
C TYR A 449 -23.89 -6.62 -6.04
N SER A 450 -24.13 -5.43 -6.62
CA SER A 450 -25.16 -5.18 -7.63
C SER A 450 -24.53 -4.53 -8.85
N PRO A 451 -24.07 -5.33 -9.84
CA PRO A 451 -23.50 -4.83 -11.08
C PRO A 451 -24.60 -4.29 -12.01
N THR A 452 -24.29 -3.22 -12.74
CA THR A 452 -25.17 -2.65 -13.76
C THR A 452 -24.70 -3.11 -15.14
N VAL A 453 -25.53 -3.91 -15.81
CA VAL A 453 -25.34 -4.30 -17.21
C VAL A 453 -26.14 -3.33 -18.08
N ASP A 454 -25.42 -2.53 -18.85
CA ASP A 454 -26.01 -1.54 -19.76
C ASP A 454 -25.29 -1.53 -21.13
N ALA A 455 -25.58 -0.57 -21.99
CA ALA A 455 -24.94 -0.46 -23.30
C ALA A 455 -23.42 -0.21 -23.24
N THR A 456 -22.86 0.13 -22.07
CA THR A 456 -21.44 0.41 -21.87
C THR A 456 -20.67 -0.80 -21.34
N PHE A 457 -21.37 -1.89 -20.95
CA PHE A 457 -20.76 -3.14 -20.53
C PHE A 457 -21.42 -4.31 -21.25
N VAL A 458 -20.63 -5.03 -22.05
CA VAL A 458 -21.12 -6.20 -22.80
C VAL A 458 -20.88 -7.45 -21.96
N ASP A 459 -21.98 -8.12 -21.58
CA ASP A 459 -21.95 -9.46 -20.98
C ASP A 459 -22.36 -10.53 -22.00
N PRO A 460 -21.44 -11.08 -22.80
CA PRO A 460 -21.76 -12.04 -23.85
C PRO A 460 -22.27 -13.39 -23.31
N THR A 461 -21.98 -13.67 -22.04
CA THR A 461 -22.35 -14.94 -21.39
C THR A 461 -23.65 -14.85 -20.60
N GLY A 462 -24.13 -13.64 -20.30
CA GLY A 462 -25.27 -13.42 -19.41
C GLY A 462 -24.99 -13.89 -17.97
N SER A 463 -23.71 -13.95 -17.57
CA SER A 463 -23.29 -14.48 -16.27
C SER A 463 -23.26 -13.42 -15.17
N VAL A 464 -23.22 -12.15 -15.55
CA VAL A 464 -23.17 -11.03 -14.60
C VAL A 464 -24.50 -10.89 -13.88
N ARG A 465 -24.47 -10.99 -12.55
CA ARG A 465 -25.64 -10.96 -11.69
C ARG A 465 -25.29 -10.40 -10.32
N ASP A 466 -26.32 -10.08 -9.54
CA ASP A 466 -26.15 -9.76 -8.12
C ASP A 466 -25.54 -10.94 -7.36
N LEU A 467 -24.57 -10.65 -6.51
CA LEU A 467 -23.86 -11.65 -5.71
C LEU A 467 -23.83 -11.23 -4.24
N GLN A 468 -23.81 -12.23 -3.37
CA GLN A 468 -23.76 -12.04 -1.94
C GLN A 468 -22.71 -12.93 -1.31
N PHE A 469 -21.89 -12.33 -0.42
CA PHE A 469 -20.92 -13.06 0.39
C PHE A 469 -21.11 -12.73 1.86
N SER A 470 -20.96 -13.71 2.71
CA SER A 470 -20.95 -13.49 4.16
C SER A 470 -20.06 -14.49 4.86
N ALA A 471 -19.38 -14.07 5.89
CA ALA A 471 -18.60 -14.99 6.72
C ALA A 471 -18.40 -14.46 8.14
N PRO A 472 -18.33 -15.36 9.13
CA PRO A 472 -17.77 -15.06 10.43
C PRO A 472 -16.24 -15.12 10.36
N SER A 473 -15.59 -14.14 10.97
CA SER A 473 -14.18 -14.14 11.34
C SER A 473 -14.06 -14.22 12.85
N TRP A 474 -13.02 -14.86 13.35
CA TRP A 474 -12.79 -14.95 14.79
C TRP A 474 -11.30 -15.06 15.09
N GLN A 475 -10.92 -14.68 16.31
CA GLN A 475 -9.54 -14.73 16.77
C GLN A 475 -9.54 -15.04 18.28
N LEU A 476 -8.62 -15.90 18.70
CA LEU A 476 -8.32 -16.19 20.08
C LEU A 476 -6.82 -16.04 20.30
N GLY A 477 -6.45 -15.45 21.43
CA GLY A 477 -5.07 -15.26 21.81
C GLY A 477 -4.86 -15.40 23.31
N ALA A 478 -3.65 -15.76 23.69
CA ALA A 478 -3.22 -15.81 25.08
C ALA A 478 -1.76 -15.31 25.19
N GLU A 479 -1.49 -14.47 26.18
CA GLU A 479 -0.13 -14.13 26.60
C GLU A 479 0.04 -14.55 28.07
N PHE A 480 1.10 -15.27 28.35
CA PHE A 480 1.45 -15.65 29.72
C PHE A 480 2.85 -15.14 30.08
N ARG A 481 2.90 -14.24 31.05
CA ARG A 481 4.13 -13.72 31.64
C ARG A 481 4.58 -14.65 32.77
N PHE A 482 5.50 -15.56 32.45
CA PHE A 482 6.00 -16.55 33.40
C PHE A 482 7.10 -16.00 34.32
N LEU A 483 7.82 -14.95 33.90
CA LEU A 483 8.74 -14.13 34.70
C LEU A 483 8.40 -12.64 34.46
N PRO A 484 8.87 -11.71 35.31
CA PRO A 484 8.57 -10.27 35.15
C PRO A 484 8.83 -9.73 33.75
N ASP A 485 9.95 -10.16 33.14
CA ASP A 485 10.43 -9.65 31.86
C ASP A 485 10.17 -10.61 30.70
N HIS A 486 9.59 -11.78 30.93
CA HIS A 486 9.46 -12.84 29.93
C HIS A 486 8.01 -13.29 29.76
N ALA A 487 7.53 -13.24 28.53
CA ALA A 487 6.21 -13.70 28.15
C ALA A 487 6.27 -14.67 26.96
N VAL A 488 5.37 -15.63 26.94
CA VAL A 488 5.04 -16.42 25.76
C VAL A 488 3.63 -16.08 25.35
N TRP A 489 3.38 -16.08 24.06
CA TRP A 489 2.03 -15.82 23.55
C TRP A 489 1.70 -16.77 22.41
N ALA A 490 0.42 -17.02 22.22
CA ALA A 490 -0.10 -17.81 21.12
C ALA A 490 -1.37 -17.17 20.59
N GLN A 491 -1.59 -17.30 19.29
CA GLN A 491 -2.77 -16.83 18.62
C GLN A 491 -3.26 -17.84 17.59
N VAL A 492 -4.57 -17.95 17.47
CA VAL A 492 -5.24 -18.64 16.38
C VAL A 492 -6.41 -17.78 15.91
N GLY A 493 -6.53 -17.63 14.57
CA GLY A 493 -7.59 -16.82 14.01
C GLY A 493 -8.01 -17.29 12.63
N ARG A 494 -9.24 -16.94 12.25
CA ARG A 494 -9.80 -17.15 10.93
C ARG A 494 -10.16 -15.82 10.31
N GLY A 495 -9.58 -15.56 9.15
CA GLY A 495 -9.91 -14.43 8.31
C GLY A 495 -10.76 -14.81 7.10
N PHE A 496 -11.27 -13.78 6.44
CA PHE A 496 -12.16 -13.89 5.29
C PHE A 496 -11.87 -12.71 4.34
N ARG A 497 -11.96 -12.99 3.02
CA ARG A 497 -11.97 -11.96 1.97
C ARG A 497 -13.08 -12.30 0.95
N ALA A 498 -14.02 -11.37 0.75
CA ALA A 498 -14.91 -11.42 -0.40
C ALA A 498 -14.10 -11.20 -1.69
N PRO A 499 -14.42 -11.86 -2.81
CA PRO A 499 -13.81 -11.56 -4.09
C PRO A 499 -14.01 -10.07 -4.43
N SER A 500 -13.04 -9.44 -5.08
CA SER A 500 -13.16 -8.05 -5.55
C SER A 500 -14.11 -7.96 -6.74
N VAL A 501 -14.57 -6.74 -7.04
CA VAL A 501 -15.39 -6.47 -8.23
C VAL A 501 -14.65 -6.93 -9.49
N ALA A 502 -13.33 -6.73 -9.55
CA ALA A 502 -12.49 -7.18 -10.65
C ALA A 502 -12.38 -8.72 -10.72
N ASP A 503 -12.24 -9.42 -9.58
CA ASP A 503 -12.25 -10.90 -9.57
C ASP A 503 -13.55 -11.48 -10.15
N LEU A 504 -14.68 -10.87 -9.77
CA LEU A 504 -16.02 -11.37 -10.13
C LEU A 504 -16.43 -11.05 -11.58
N TYR A 505 -16.11 -9.84 -12.03
CA TYR A 505 -16.72 -9.25 -13.23
C TYR A 505 -15.68 -8.75 -14.24
N SER A 506 -14.40 -9.17 -14.13
CA SER A 506 -13.37 -8.84 -15.14
C SER A 506 -13.84 -9.20 -16.53
N PRO A 507 -13.48 -8.44 -17.58
CA PRO A 507 -14.09 -8.59 -18.88
C PRO A 507 -13.70 -9.90 -19.53
N THR A 508 -14.58 -10.35 -20.37
CA THR A 508 -14.23 -11.31 -21.41
C THR A 508 -13.34 -10.59 -22.42
N GLY A 509 -12.03 -10.80 -22.31
CA GLY A 509 -11.10 -10.40 -23.37
C GLY A 509 -11.40 -11.25 -24.59
N SER A 510 -11.58 -10.64 -25.75
CA SER A 510 -11.75 -11.39 -27.00
C SER A 510 -10.68 -10.99 -28.01
N THR A 511 -10.26 -11.93 -28.81
CA THR A 511 -9.41 -11.67 -29.98
C THR A 511 -10.10 -12.12 -31.24
N VAL A 512 -9.75 -11.50 -32.35
CA VAL A 512 -10.32 -11.82 -33.67
C VAL A 512 -9.21 -12.38 -34.52
N ALA A 513 -9.51 -13.57 -35.09
CA ALA A 513 -8.67 -14.18 -36.11
C ALA A 513 -9.45 -14.34 -37.41
N PHE A 514 -8.76 -14.43 -38.52
CA PHE A 514 -9.35 -14.61 -39.84
C PHE A 514 -9.03 -16.01 -40.37
N ASP A 515 -10.04 -16.71 -40.83
CA ASP A 515 -9.83 -17.93 -41.62
C ASP A 515 -9.17 -17.55 -42.95
N ALA A 516 -7.98 -18.10 -43.22
CA ALA A 516 -7.19 -17.75 -44.40
C ALA A 516 -7.83 -18.22 -45.74
N ILE A 517 -8.81 -19.13 -45.69
CA ILE A 517 -9.49 -19.66 -46.87
C ILE A 517 -10.82 -18.97 -47.12
N THR A 518 -11.64 -18.87 -46.07
CA THR A 518 -12.99 -18.32 -46.18
C THR A 518 -13.05 -16.81 -45.97
N GLY A 519 -11.99 -16.20 -45.40
CA GLY A 519 -11.98 -14.82 -44.94
C GLY A 519 -12.97 -14.57 -43.79
N ALA A 520 -13.56 -15.61 -43.22
CA ALA A 520 -14.50 -15.48 -42.13
C ALA A 520 -13.77 -14.98 -40.89
N GLN A 521 -14.37 -14.01 -40.22
CA GLN A 521 -13.92 -13.51 -38.94
C GLN A 521 -14.42 -14.44 -37.84
N VAL A 522 -13.50 -14.94 -37.01
CA VAL A 522 -13.81 -15.77 -35.86
C VAL A 522 -13.34 -15.01 -34.62
N GLN A 523 -14.27 -14.70 -33.72
CA GLN A 523 -13.99 -14.10 -32.41
C GLN A 523 -13.92 -15.21 -31.38
N PHE A 524 -12.95 -15.14 -30.48
CA PHE A 524 -12.83 -16.08 -29.37
C PHE A 524 -12.37 -15.37 -28.11
N ASP A 525 -12.83 -15.87 -26.97
CA ASP A 525 -12.56 -15.27 -25.67
C ASP A 525 -11.17 -15.66 -25.17
N THR A 526 -10.40 -14.68 -24.74
CA THR A 526 -9.06 -14.86 -24.17
C THR A 526 -9.02 -14.71 -22.66
N SER A 527 -10.06 -14.12 -22.07
CA SER A 527 -10.29 -14.06 -20.63
C SER A 527 -11.78 -14.07 -20.33
N SER A 528 -12.17 -14.47 -19.14
CA SER A 528 -13.59 -14.44 -18.72
C SER A 528 -13.71 -14.10 -17.24
N SER A 529 -14.83 -13.46 -16.89
CA SER A 529 -15.25 -13.26 -15.49
C SER A 529 -15.66 -14.60 -14.85
N ASN A 530 -15.63 -14.66 -13.54
CA ASN A 530 -16.11 -15.82 -12.79
C ASN A 530 -17.01 -15.42 -11.61
N PRO A 531 -18.31 -15.28 -11.83
CA PRO A 531 -19.27 -15.00 -10.76
C PRO A 531 -19.55 -16.21 -9.84
N GLU A 532 -18.95 -17.37 -10.10
CA GLU A 532 -19.03 -18.57 -9.25
C GLU A 532 -17.90 -18.65 -8.21
N LEU A 533 -17.12 -17.58 -8.02
CA LEU A 533 -16.06 -17.57 -7.03
C LEU A 533 -16.61 -17.64 -5.61
N ASP A 534 -16.01 -18.49 -4.82
CA ASP A 534 -16.17 -18.50 -3.38
C ASP A 534 -15.23 -17.49 -2.70
N ALA A 535 -15.65 -17.00 -1.55
CA ALA A 535 -14.79 -16.17 -0.70
C ALA A 535 -13.55 -16.92 -0.22
N GLU A 536 -12.41 -16.23 -0.22
CA GLU A 536 -11.18 -16.74 0.36
C GLU A 536 -11.25 -16.79 1.88
N LYS A 537 -10.61 -17.77 2.48
CA LYS A 537 -10.57 -17.96 3.94
C LYS A 537 -9.15 -18.28 4.39
N SER A 538 -8.78 -17.79 5.57
CA SER A 538 -7.53 -18.15 6.21
C SER A 538 -7.75 -18.83 7.55
N LEU A 539 -6.79 -19.66 7.96
CA LEU A 539 -6.59 -20.15 9.32
C LEU A 539 -5.12 -19.89 9.68
N ASN A 540 -4.91 -18.95 10.58
CA ASN A 540 -3.61 -18.48 11.02
C ASN A 540 -3.32 -18.98 12.42
N VAL A 541 -2.13 -19.52 12.62
CA VAL A 541 -1.63 -19.98 13.94
C VAL A 541 -0.25 -19.36 14.14
N GLU A 542 -0.09 -18.69 15.27
CA GLU A 542 1.17 -18.05 15.62
C GLU A 542 1.54 -18.34 17.07
N LEU A 543 2.81 -18.52 17.33
CA LEU A 543 3.40 -18.72 18.65
C LEU A 543 4.58 -17.78 18.78
N GLY A 544 4.65 -17.03 19.86
CA GLY A 544 5.73 -16.09 20.08
C GLY A 544 6.26 -16.08 21.49
N TYR A 545 7.45 -15.50 21.60
CA TYR A 545 8.11 -15.21 22.85
C TYR A 545 8.52 -13.73 22.85
N ARG A 546 8.38 -13.08 24.01
CA ARG A 546 8.77 -11.69 24.23
C ARG A 546 9.60 -11.57 25.49
N TRP A 547 10.74 -10.91 25.36
CA TRP A 547 11.56 -10.46 26.46
C TRP A 547 11.55 -8.93 26.49
N SER A 548 11.13 -8.34 27.62
CA SER A 548 10.97 -6.89 27.76
C SER A 548 11.57 -6.47 29.11
N THR A 549 12.50 -5.53 29.06
CA THR A 549 13.15 -4.91 30.23
C THR A 549 13.06 -3.40 30.13
N ASP A 550 13.48 -2.67 31.13
CA ASP A 550 13.59 -1.21 31.09
C ASP A 550 14.56 -0.71 29.99
N ARG A 551 15.47 -1.57 29.50
CA ARG A 551 16.47 -1.23 28.47
C ARG A 551 16.09 -1.66 27.07
N GLY A 552 15.05 -2.42 26.90
CA GLY A 552 14.61 -2.84 25.57
C GLY A 552 13.75 -4.08 25.56
N GLN A 553 13.43 -4.50 24.35
CA GLN A 553 12.60 -5.67 24.11
C GLN A 553 13.17 -6.50 22.95
N LEU A 554 12.90 -7.80 23.00
CA LEU A 554 13.14 -8.75 21.95
C LEU A 554 11.92 -9.65 21.80
N GLY A 555 11.38 -9.73 20.60
CA GLY A 555 10.28 -10.61 20.22
C GLY A 555 10.71 -11.60 19.16
N PHE A 556 10.26 -12.84 19.31
CA PHE A 556 10.44 -13.90 18.33
C PHE A 556 9.09 -14.57 18.10
N SER A 557 8.73 -14.85 16.85
CA SER A 557 7.51 -15.59 16.53
C SER A 557 7.75 -16.64 15.44
N LEU A 558 6.91 -17.69 15.51
CA LEU A 558 6.75 -18.72 14.50
C LEU A 558 5.30 -18.70 14.05
N PHE A 559 5.06 -18.79 12.76
CA PHE A 559 3.71 -18.77 12.21
C PHE A 559 3.48 -19.85 11.17
N ARG A 560 2.22 -20.25 11.03
CA ARG A 560 1.72 -21.09 9.96
C ARG A 560 0.32 -20.65 9.57
N ASP A 561 0.20 -20.15 8.35
CA ASP A 561 -1.02 -19.62 7.76
C ASP A 561 -1.50 -20.54 6.65
N ARG A 562 -2.77 -20.93 6.65
CA ARG A 562 -3.39 -21.76 5.64
C ARG A 562 -4.53 -21.00 4.99
N TYR A 563 -4.48 -20.92 3.69
CA TYR A 563 -5.49 -20.25 2.87
C TYR A 563 -6.27 -21.31 2.08
N SER A 564 -7.57 -21.13 1.97
CA SER A 564 -8.47 -21.98 1.20
C SER A 564 -9.34 -21.13 0.29
N ASN A 565 -9.78 -21.70 -0.82
CA ASN A 565 -10.47 -21.01 -1.91
C ASN A 565 -9.62 -19.83 -2.47
N PHE A 566 -8.29 -20.00 -2.48
CA PHE A 566 -7.37 -18.97 -2.94
C PHE A 566 -7.65 -18.66 -4.41
N ILE A 567 -7.90 -17.37 -4.71
CA ILE A 567 -8.25 -16.92 -6.06
C ILE A 567 -6.97 -16.66 -6.84
N GLU A 568 -6.77 -17.39 -7.93
CA GLU A 568 -5.68 -17.20 -8.87
C GLU A 568 -6.24 -17.14 -10.29
N THR A 569 -5.56 -16.40 -11.16
CA THR A 569 -5.85 -16.44 -12.60
C THR A 569 -5.31 -17.74 -13.18
N VAL A 570 -6.20 -18.62 -13.62
CA VAL A 570 -5.86 -19.91 -14.19
C VAL A 570 -5.97 -19.85 -15.70
N THR A 571 -4.97 -20.36 -16.38
CA THR A 571 -5.00 -20.54 -17.84
C THR A 571 -5.75 -21.81 -18.18
N THR A 572 -6.84 -21.68 -18.91
CA THR A 572 -7.62 -22.80 -19.43
C THR A 572 -7.37 -22.93 -20.92
N ALA A 573 -7.03 -24.14 -21.40
CA ALA A 573 -6.97 -24.42 -22.83
C ALA A 573 -8.38 -24.67 -23.34
N GLN A 574 -8.86 -23.84 -24.29
CA GLN A 574 -10.09 -24.11 -25.03
C GLN A 574 -9.72 -24.53 -26.43
N ALA A 575 -10.23 -25.69 -26.86
CA ALA A 575 -10.06 -26.16 -28.22
C ALA A 575 -11.26 -25.74 -29.08
N TYR A 576 -10.99 -25.09 -30.21
CA TYR A 576 -12.05 -24.79 -31.20
C TYR A 576 -12.51 -26.05 -31.93
N ALA A 577 -13.81 -26.34 -31.95
CA ALA A 577 -14.39 -27.48 -32.59
C ALA A 577 -14.36 -27.39 -34.14
N ASN A 578 -14.27 -26.20 -34.71
CA ASN A 578 -14.26 -25.96 -36.15
C ASN A 578 -12.90 -25.41 -36.58
N GLY A 579 -12.09 -26.26 -37.18
CA GLY A 579 -10.71 -25.98 -37.55
C GLY A 579 -10.52 -24.64 -38.25
N TYR A 580 -9.76 -23.77 -37.60
CA TYR A 580 -9.26 -22.51 -38.12
C TYR A 580 -8.03 -22.79 -39.02
N ARG A 581 -7.91 -22.13 -40.16
CA ARG A 581 -6.81 -22.37 -41.09
C ARG A 581 -5.97 -21.11 -41.26
N THR A 582 -4.67 -21.21 -41.03
CA THR A 582 -3.71 -20.13 -41.34
C THR A 582 -3.13 -20.23 -42.75
N THR A 583 -3.23 -21.41 -43.36
CA THR A 583 -2.78 -21.66 -44.74
C THR A 583 -3.75 -22.60 -45.48
N ALA A 584 -3.81 -22.54 -46.79
CA ALA A 584 -4.72 -23.30 -47.65
C ALA A 584 -4.57 -24.84 -47.56
N THR A 585 -3.58 -25.36 -46.85
CA THR A 585 -3.16 -26.76 -46.94
C THR A 585 -3.31 -27.60 -45.67
N ALA A 586 -3.70 -27.05 -44.52
CA ALA A 586 -3.90 -27.85 -43.31
C ALA A 586 -4.98 -27.26 -42.39
N PRO A 587 -5.92 -28.10 -41.89
CA PRO A 587 -6.78 -27.70 -40.79
C PRO A 587 -5.90 -27.61 -39.54
N ILE A 588 -5.70 -26.43 -39.04
CA ILE A 588 -5.01 -26.24 -37.76
C ILE A 588 -6.07 -26.06 -36.69
N GLN A 589 -6.09 -26.96 -35.71
CA GLN A 589 -6.78 -26.72 -34.47
C GLN A 589 -5.95 -25.73 -33.68
N TYR A 590 -6.42 -24.52 -33.50
CA TYR A 590 -5.86 -23.60 -32.53
C TYR A 590 -6.42 -23.90 -31.15
N SER A 591 -5.57 -24.33 -30.25
CA SER A 591 -5.80 -24.16 -28.83
C SER A 591 -5.33 -22.76 -28.47
N TYR A 592 -6.18 -21.94 -27.92
CA TYR A 592 -5.78 -20.68 -27.31
C TYR A 592 -5.94 -20.79 -25.79
N ASN A 593 -5.08 -20.05 -25.07
CA ASN A 593 -5.15 -20.01 -23.63
C ASN A 593 -6.14 -18.91 -23.23
N ALA A 594 -7.29 -19.31 -22.69
CA ALA A 594 -8.17 -18.40 -21.99
C ALA A 594 -7.78 -18.34 -20.51
N THR A 595 -7.81 -17.18 -19.92
CA THR A 595 -7.53 -16.97 -18.50
C THR A 595 -8.82 -16.63 -17.75
N MET A 596 -8.98 -17.14 -16.54
CA MET A 596 -10.15 -16.90 -15.70
C MET A 596 -9.73 -16.90 -14.22
N PRO A 597 -10.21 -15.97 -13.39
CA PRO A 597 -10.07 -16.07 -11.94
C PRO A 597 -10.78 -17.34 -11.43
N MET A 598 -10.10 -18.15 -10.66
CA MET A 598 -10.66 -19.38 -10.08
C MET A 598 -10.20 -19.56 -8.64
N ASN A 599 -11.02 -20.24 -7.84
CA ASN A 599 -10.56 -20.74 -6.54
C ASN A 599 -9.61 -21.92 -6.76
N ALA A 600 -8.34 -21.64 -7.03
CA ALA A 600 -7.33 -22.62 -7.49
C ALA A 600 -6.86 -23.59 -6.38
N GLY A 601 -7.30 -23.40 -5.14
CA GLY A 601 -7.05 -24.38 -4.11
C GLY A 601 -6.55 -23.84 -2.78
N LYS A 602 -5.53 -24.49 -2.23
CA LYS A 602 -4.96 -24.16 -0.91
C LYS A 602 -3.56 -23.62 -1.08
N VAL A 603 -3.24 -22.62 -0.26
CA VAL A 603 -1.88 -22.10 -0.09
C VAL A 603 -1.52 -22.22 1.38
N THR A 604 -0.29 -22.61 1.68
CA THR A 604 0.25 -22.63 3.04
C THR A 604 1.48 -21.74 3.09
N VAL A 605 1.51 -20.81 4.03
CA VAL A 605 2.70 -19.99 4.32
C VAL A 605 3.14 -20.27 5.76
N LYS A 606 4.44 -20.46 5.96
CA LYS A 606 5.05 -20.67 7.29
C LYS A 606 6.33 -19.88 7.39
N GLY A 607 6.73 -19.54 8.60
CA GLY A 607 7.96 -18.78 8.78
C GLY A 607 8.28 -18.43 10.21
N ALA A 608 9.32 -17.62 10.34
CA ALA A 608 9.84 -17.12 11.60
C ALA A 608 10.19 -15.64 11.48
N GLU A 609 9.94 -14.88 12.54
CA GLU A 609 10.22 -13.45 12.61
C GLU A 609 10.89 -13.11 13.94
N LEU A 610 11.81 -12.16 13.89
CA LEU A 610 12.54 -11.62 15.03
C LEU A 610 12.49 -10.11 14.96
N GLU A 611 12.16 -9.45 16.06
CA GLU A 611 12.22 -8.00 16.18
C GLU A 611 12.72 -7.63 17.58
N GLY A 612 13.62 -6.65 17.65
CA GLY A 612 14.15 -6.20 18.92
C GLY A 612 14.75 -4.82 18.87
N ARG A 613 14.69 -4.14 20.04
CA ARG A 613 15.36 -2.85 20.29
C ARG A 613 16.04 -2.96 21.65
N TRP A 614 17.29 -2.51 21.73
CA TRP A 614 18.08 -2.59 22.96
C TRP A 614 18.90 -1.33 23.20
N GLN A 615 18.81 -0.76 24.38
CA GLN A 615 19.62 0.36 24.82
C GLN A 615 20.80 -0.14 25.67
N PHE A 616 21.99 -0.10 25.13
CA PHE A 616 23.21 -0.54 25.81
C PHE A 616 23.67 0.46 26.89
N SER A 617 23.50 1.76 26.56
CA SER A 617 23.80 2.88 27.45
C SER A 617 22.91 4.07 27.08
N ASP A 618 23.04 5.17 27.81
CA ASP A 618 22.30 6.40 27.50
C ASP A 618 22.59 6.93 26.08
N ALA A 619 23.77 6.64 25.54
CA ALA A 619 24.21 7.09 24.23
C ALA A 619 24.04 6.06 23.12
N TRP A 620 24.00 4.75 23.44
CA TRP A 620 23.99 3.69 22.43
C TRP A 620 22.75 2.83 22.48
N SER A 621 22.09 2.70 21.36
CA SER A 621 20.99 1.74 21.18
C SER A 621 21.11 0.99 19.85
N SER A 622 20.50 -0.19 19.80
CA SER A 622 20.41 -0.98 18.57
C SER A 622 19.00 -1.43 18.31
N ARG A 623 18.72 -1.75 17.04
CA ARG A 623 17.56 -2.52 16.61
C ARG A 623 18.03 -3.73 15.81
N ILE A 624 17.24 -4.79 15.86
CA ILE A 624 17.37 -5.95 15.00
C ILE A 624 15.97 -6.35 14.52
N ALA A 625 15.85 -6.66 13.24
CA ALA A 625 14.64 -7.22 12.69
C ALA A 625 15.02 -8.26 11.63
N ALA A 626 14.35 -9.41 11.61
CA ALA A 626 14.58 -10.45 10.61
C ALA A 626 13.27 -11.16 10.30
N ALA A 627 13.11 -11.61 9.06
CA ALA A 627 11.99 -12.43 8.63
C ALA A 627 12.43 -13.50 7.65
N TYR A 628 11.83 -14.67 7.79
CA TYR A 628 11.90 -15.78 6.86
C TYR A 628 10.50 -16.32 6.63
N SER A 629 10.11 -16.49 5.38
CA SER A 629 8.85 -17.08 4.98
C SER A 629 9.03 -18.05 3.83
N GLU A 630 8.23 -19.11 3.85
CA GLU A 630 8.12 -20.09 2.79
C GLU A 630 6.64 -20.30 2.47
N GLY A 631 6.28 -20.26 1.19
CA GLY A 631 4.91 -20.42 0.71
C GLY A 631 4.83 -21.57 -0.29
N GLU A 632 3.79 -22.40 -0.15
CA GLU A 632 3.54 -23.56 -1.00
C GLU A 632 2.08 -23.59 -1.45
N LYS A 633 1.87 -23.79 -2.75
CA LYS A 633 0.57 -24.01 -3.37
C LYS A 633 0.12 -25.46 -3.23
N ALA A 634 -1.14 -25.77 -3.55
CA ALA A 634 -1.73 -27.11 -3.43
C ALA A 634 -1.03 -28.19 -4.29
N ASN A 635 -0.43 -27.79 -5.41
CA ASN A 635 0.32 -28.68 -6.31
C ASN A 635 1.80 -28.87 -5.91
N GLY A 636 2.24 -28.23 -4.82
CA GLY A 636 3.62 -28.26 -4.34
C GLY A 636 4.53 -27.20 -4.94
N ASP A 637 4.02 -26.32 -5.80
CA ASP A 637 4.77 -25.20 -6.35
C ASP A 637 4.99 -24.12 -5.26
N PRO A 638 6.13 -23.42 -5.28
CA PRO A 638 6.36 -22.31 -4.38
C PRO A 638 5.40 -21.14 -4.68
N LEU A 639 5.07 -20.37 -3.64
CA LEU A 639 4.36 -19.11 -3.79
C LEU A 639 5.34 -18.02 -4.21
N GLU A 640 5.29 -17.62 -5.45
CA GLU A 640 6.25 -16.70 -6.08
C GLU A 640 6.32 -15.32 -5.40
N SER A 641 5.20 -14.85 -4.84
CA SER A 641 5.11 -13.57 -4.14
C SER A 641 5.84 -13.52 -2.78
N ILE A 642 6.36 -14.63 -2.27
CA ILE A 642 7.18 -14.66 -1.06
C ILE A 642 8.46 -13.84 -1.29
N VAL A 643 8.68 -12.84 -0.43
CA VAL A 643 9.91 -12.05 -0.43
C VAL A 643 11.09 -12.86 0.14
N PRO A 644 12.33 -12.62 -0.32
CA PRO A 644 13.50 -13.25 0.24
C PRO A 644 13.64 -13.00 1.74
N ALA A 645 14.24 -13.95 2.43
CA ALA A 645 14.62 -13.77 3.83
C ALA A 645 15.53 -12.53 3.95
N SER A 646 15.35 -11.78 5.03
CA SER A 646 16.17 -10.59 5.25
C SER A 646 16.39 -10.31 6.72
N VAL A 647 17.47 -9.60 7.02
CA VAL A 647 17.83 -9.11 8.35
C VAL A 647 18.26 -7.65 8.26
N VAL A 648 17.78 -6.85 9.19
CA VAL A 648 18.17 -5.45 9.39
C VAL A 648 18.78 -5.31 10.77
N VAL A 649 19.97 -4.70 10.84
CA VAL A 649 20.62 -4.33 12.10
C VAL A 649 20.87 -2.83 12.08
N GLY A 650 20.29 -2.10 13.03
CA GLY A 650 20.49 -0.69 13.24
C GLY A 650 21.33 -0.43 14.49
N LEU A 651 22.30 0.44 14.40
CA LEU A 651 23.10 0.93 15.53
C LEU A 651 22.98 2.45 15.58
N ARG A 652 22.44 2.95 16.69
CA ARG A 652 22.26 4.38 16.92
C ARG A 652 23.19 4.88 18.01
N TYR A 653 23.85 5.99 17.73
CA TYR A 653 24.65 6.77 18.67
C TYR A 653 24.01 8.15 18.88
N ALA A 654 23.60 8.44 20.11
CA ALA A 654 22.95 9.67 20.52
C ALA A 654 23.55 10.12 21.87
N PRO A 655 24.76 10.73 21.88
CA PRO A 655 25.45 11.09 23.13
C PRO A 655 24.79 12.24 23.87
N SER A 656 23.88 12.94 23.20
CA SER A 656 23.10 14.05 23.77
C SER A 656 21.77 14.18 23.00
N PRO A 657 20.79 14.93 23.53
CA PRO A 657 19.57 15.24 22.80
C PRO A 657 19.79 16.15 21.57
N VAL A 658 20.99 16.71 21.42
CA VAL A 658 21.32 17.67 20.37
C VAL A 658 21.53 16.99 19.02
N TRP A 659 22.18 15.82 18.97
CA TRP A 659 22.42 15.13 17.73
C TRP A 659 22.47 13.62 17.89
N ASN A 660 22.18 12.91 16.83
CA ASN A 660 22.32 11.47 16.75
C ASN A 660 22.71 11.02 15.33
N VAL A 661 23.27 9.82 15.25
CA VAL A 661 23.56 9.12 13.99
C VAL A 661 23.13 7.68 14.14
N THR A 662 22.49 7.14 13.10
CA THR A 662 22.07 5.75 13.02
C THR A 662 22.68 5.12 11.77
N ALA A 663 23.36 3.99 11.93
CA ALA A 663 23.80 3.13 10.83
C ALA A 663 22.86 1.93 10.73
N ASN A 664 22.28 1.70 9.55
CA ASN A 664 21.40 0.56 9.27
C ASN A 664 22.08 -0.34 8.24
N LEU A 665 22.31 -1.59 8.61
CA LEU A 665 22.79 -2.65 7.73
C LEU A 665 21.63 -3.57 7.38
N THR A 666 21.29 -3.66 6.10
CA THR A 666 20.30 -4.59 5.58
C THR A 666 21.00 -5.67 4.77
N HIS A 667 20.72 -6.93 5.10
CA HIS A 667 21.10 -8.07 4.29
C HIS A 667 19.86 -8.85 3.88
N ALA A 668 19.70 -9.09 2.58
CA ALA A 668 18.67 -9.97 2.02
C ALA A 668 19.34 -11.13 1.29
N TRP A 669 18.79 -12.33 1.46
CA TRP A 669 19.22 -13.52 0.70
C TRP A 669 18.66 -13.46 -0.72
N GLY A 670 19.26 -14.21 -1.62
CA GLY A 670 18.78 -14.31 -3.00
C GLY A 670 17.55 -15.23 -3.12
N LYS A 671 16.93 -15.18 -4.30
CA LYS A 671 15.99 -16.18 -4.81
C LYS A 671 16.66 -16.97 -5.91
N ASP A 672 16.39 -18.27 -5.98
CA ASP A 672 16.81 -19.13 -7.07
C ASP A 672 15.64 -19.83 -7.77
N ALA A 673 15.94 -20.63 -8.78
CA ALA A 673 14.94 -21.30 -9.59
C ALA A 673 14.11 -22.34 -8.81
N ASP A 674 14.62 -22.86 -7.70
CA ASP A 674 13.88 -23.80 -6.85
C ASP A 674 12.91 -23.06 -5.90
N ASP A 675 13.13 -21.76 -5.65
CA ASP A 675 12.29 -20.92 -4.80
C ASP A 675 11.16 -20.22 -5.58
N ALA A 676 11.23 -20.22 -6.90
CA ALA A 676 10.26 -19.52 -7.76
C ALA A 676 10.08 -20.24 -9.10
N TYR A 677 9.05 -21.07 -9.20
CA TYR A 677 8.64 -21.72 -10.44
C TYR A 677 7.14 -22.00 -10.44
N THR A 678 6.60 -22.19 -11.63
CA THR A 678 5.24 -22.71 -11.86
C THR A 678 5.32 -23.97 -12.67
N THR A 679 4.65 -25.04 -12.21
CA THR A 679 4.57 -26.30 -12.94
C THR A 679 3.43 -26.22 -13.96
N LEU A 680 3.79 -26.26 -15.24
CA LEU A 680 2.84 -26.27 -16.33
C LEU A 680 2.08 -27.61 -16.41
N ALA A 681 0.96 -27.64 -17.16
CA ALA A 681 0.13 -28.84 -17.32
C ALA A 681 0.88 -30.06 -17.90
N ASN A 682 1.97 -29.84 -18.62
CA ASN A 682 2.84 -30.89 -19.16
C ASN A 682 3.91 -31.39 -18.17
N GLY A 683 3.94 -30.85 -16.93
CA GLY A 683 4.91 -31.19 -15.90
C GLY A 683 6.25 -30.43 -15.99
N THR A 684 6.40 -29.51 -16.96
CA THR A 684 7.61 -28.68 -17.07
C THR A 684 7.52 -27.55 -16.03
N ARG A 685 8.65 -27.25 -15.37
CA ARG A 685 8.78 -26.07 -14.51
C ARG A 685 9.19 -24.86 -15.33
N GLU A 686 8.44 -23.79 -15.17
CA GLU A 686 8.74 -22.46 -15.73
C GLU A 686 9.13 -21.52 -14.58
N THR A 687 10.29 -20.90 -14.69
CA THR A 687 10.82 -19.95 -13.69
C THR A 687 10.70 -18.52 -14.24
N PRO A 688 10.53 -17.50 -13.37
CA PRO A 688 10.63 -16.12 -13.79
C PRO A 688 11.97 -15.83 -14.49
N ASP A 689 11.94 -15.13 -15.61
CA ASP A 689 13.11 -14.91 -16.48
C ASP A 689 14.30 -14.31 -15.75
N TRP A 690 14.03 -13.44 -14.76
CA TRP A 690 15.06 -12.68 -14.04
C TRP A 690 15.30 -13.16 -12.60
N VAL A 691 14.96 -14.40 -12.29
CA VAL A 691 15.22 -14.96 -10.95
C VAL A 691 16.71 -14.83 -10.55
N GLY A 692 17.64 -15.01 -11.48
CA GLY A 692 19.08 -14.83 -11.28
C GLY A 692 19.53 -13.39 -11.03
N LYS A 693 18.65 -12.38 -11.18
CA LYS A 693 18.95 -11.00 -10.80
C LYS A 693 18.61 -10.67 -9.35
N ALA A 694 17.74 -11.47 -8.75
CA ALA A 694 17.41 -11.35 -7.32
C ALA A 694 18.46 -12.03 -6.43
N ASP A 695 19.75 -11.84 -6.72
CA ASP A 695 20.85 -12.28 -5.89
C ASP A 695 20.82 -11.61 -4.52
N GLY A 696 21.42 -12.26 -3.52
CA GLY A 696 21.56 -11.69 -2.18
C GLY A 696 22.37 -10.40 -2.19
N TYR A 697 21.96 -9.44 -1.36
CA TYR A 697 22.64 -8.17 -1.25
C TYR A 697 22.85 -7.73 0.19
N THR A 698 23.82 -6.83 0.37
CA THR A 698 24.05 -6.15 1.66
C THR A 698 24.22 -4.66 1.39
N VAL A 699 23.41 -3.83 2.02
CA VAL A 699 23.46 -2.36 1.91
C VAL A 699 23.60 -1.74 3.29
N LEU A 700 24.31 -0.62 3.33
CA LEU A 700 24.54 0.18 4.52
C LEU A 700 24.01 1.59 4.30
N ASP A 701 23.14 2.03 5.21
CA ASP A 701 22.58 3.38 5.23
C ASP A 701 23.06 4.11 6.48
N LEU A 702 23.32 5.40 6.36
CA LEU A 702 23.73 6.25 7.46
C LEU A 702 22.82 7.48 7.53
N VAL A 703 22.11 7.63 8.64
CA VAL A 703 21.15 8.74 8.84
C VAL A 703 21.47 9.44 10.16
N GLY A 704 21.45 10.77 10.16
CA GLY A 704 21.69 11.56 11.35
C GLY A 704 20.79 12.77 11.45
N SER A 705 20.56 13.23 12.67
CA SER A 705 19.84 14.47 12.92
C SER A 705 20.53 15.36 13.95
N TRP A 706 20.40 16.65 13.77
CA TRP A 706 20.97 17.68 14.62
C TRP A 706 19.90 18.73 14.98
N ASN A 707 19.59 18.84 16.26
CA ASN A 707 18.78 19.91 16.83
C ASN A 707 19.66 21.13 17.03
N VAL A 708 19.72 22.00 16.01
CA VAL A 708 20.56 23.22 15.99
C VAL A 708 20.11 24.16 17.10
N THR A 709 18.79 24.25 17.28
CA THR A 709 18.13 24.95 18.40
C THR A 709 16.98 24.09 18.90
N GLY A 710 16.25 24.54 19.93
CA GLY A 710 15.01 23.89 20.34
C GLY A 710 13.88 23.88 19.27
N GLN A 711 14.03 24.70 18.24
CA GLN A 711 13.05 24.93 17.19
C GLN A 711 13.53 24.45 15.82
N LEU A 712 14.84 24.42 15.57
CA LEU A 712 15.44 24.08 14.28
C LEU A 712 16.13 22.73 14.34
N ARG A 713 15.66 21.80 13.50
CA ARG A 713 16.25 20.47 13.29
C ARG A 713 16.73 20.32 11.86
N VAL A 714 17.93 19.78 11.70
CA VAL A 714 18.50 19.39 10.41
C VAL A 714 18.75 17.90 10.45
N SER A 715 18.27 17.16 9.43
CA SER A 715 18.52 15.74 9.26
C SER A 715 19.19 15.49 7.92
N ALA A 716 20.17 14.59 7.88
CA ALA A 716 20.86 14.19 6.66
C ALA A 716 21.03 12.67 6.63
N GLY A 717 20.89 12.07 5.45
CA GLY A 717 21.05 10.65 5.23
C GLY A 717 21.89 10.37 3.99
N VAL A 718 22.65 9.28 4.02
CA VAL A 718 23.29 8.67 2.86
C VAL A 718 22.85 7.23 2.81
N TYR A 719 22.18 6.86 1.73
CA TYR A 719 21.64 5.53 1.50
C TYR A 719 22.52 4.79 0.49
N ASN A 720 22.54 3.46 0.60
CA ASN A 720 23.42 2.61 -0.18
C ASN A 720 24.87 3.14 -0.17
N LEU A 721 25.42 3.38 1.03
CA LEU A 721 26.74 4.01 1.22
C LEU A 721 27.86 3.32 0.45
N THR A 722 27.77 2.01 0.27
CA THR A 722 28.74 1.16 -0.44
C THR A 722 28.54 1.14 -1.95
N ASP A 723 27.53 1.83 -2.48
CA ASP A 723 27.19 1.90 -3.91
C ASP A 723 26.98 0.51 -4.53
N ARG A 724 26.26 -0.34 -3.83
CA ARG A 724 25.98 -1.71 -4.26
C ARG A 724 24.89 -1.71 -5.34
N GLU A 725 25.12 -2.40 -6.47
CA GLU A 725 24.08 -2.79 -7.41
C GLU A 725 23.27 -3.93 -6.81
N TYR A 726 21.93 -3.78 -6.74
CA TYR A 726 21.02 -4.83 -6.28
C TYR A 726 19.61 -4.63 -6.85
N TYR A 727 18.83 -5.72 -6.82
CA TYR A 727 17.47 -5.78 -7.33
C TYR A 727 16.55 -6.34 -6.26
N LEU A 728 15.38 -5.75 -6.11
CA LEU A 728 14.32 -6.31 -5.28
C LEU A 728 13.56 -7.37 -6.08
N TRP A 729 13.36 -8.53 -5.45
CA TRP A 729 12.60 -9.63 -6.05
C TRP A 729 11.21 -9.17 -6.58
N GLN A 730 10.51 -8.34 -5.81
CA GLN A 730 9.19 -7.82 -6.15
C GLN A 730 9.19 -7.00 -7.46
N ARG A 731 10.29 -6.33 -7.79
CA ARG A 731 10.41 -5.52 -9.01
C ARG A 731 10.76 -6.34 -10.24
N VAL A 732 11.47 -7.45 -10.08
CA VAL A 732 11.97 -8.23 -11.22
C VAL A 732 11.15 -9.48 -11.54
N ARG A 733 10.40 -10.05 -10.57
CA ARG A 733 9.66 -11.31 -10.75
C ARG A 733 8.60 -11.29 -11.85
N GLY A 734 7.98 -10.13 -12.10
CA GLY A 734 6.95 -9.94 -13.13
C GLY A 734 7.47 -9.36 -14.44
N VAL A 735 8.78 -9.27 -14.61
CA VAL A 735 9.42 -8.72 -15.82
C VAL A 735 9.77 -9.86 -16.76
N PHE A 736 9.39 -9.75 -18.04
CA PHE A 736 9.63 -10.78 -19.04
C PHE A 736 10.86 -10.45 -19.90
N GLU A 737 11.68 -11.45 -20.16
CA GLU A 737 12.79 -11.34 -21.10
C GLU A 737 12.29 -11.37 -22.53
N GLY A 738 12.84 -10.53 -23.40
CA GLY A 738 12.53 -10.58 -24.83
C GLY A 738 12.88 -9.34 -25.59
N THR A 739 12.51 -9.37 -26.85
CA THR A 739 12.77 -8.29 -27.82
C THR A 739 11.53 -7.51 -28.21
N ASN A 740 10.37 -7.89 -27.68
CA ASN A 740 9.10 -7.25 -28.04
C ASN A 740 8.82 -6.04 -27.15
N THR A 741 9.19 -4.87 -27.63
CA THR A 741 8.96 -3.58 -26.97
C THR A 741 7.48 -3.32 -26.69
N LEU A 742 6.56 -3.81 -27.53
CA LEU A 742 5.14 -3.60 -27.40
C LEU A 742 4.59 -4.18 -26.09
N TYR A 743 5.05 -5.37 -25.72
CA TYR A 743 4.65 -6.05 -24.48
C TYR A 743 5.50 -5.67 -23.27
N GLY A 744 6.45 -4.74 -23.43
CA GLY A 744 7.31 -4.30 -22.34
C GLY A 744 8.36 -5.30 -21.90
N TYR A 745 8.71 -6.22 -22.76
CA TYR A 745 9.80 -7.13 -22.52
C TYR A 745 11.12 -6.36 -22.38
N VAL A 746 12.06 -6.93 -21.66
CA VAL A 746 13.40 -6.39 -21.47
C VAL A 746 14.43 -7.40 -21.92
N ASN A 747 15.58 -6.92 -22.39
CA ASN A 747 16.74 -7.77 -22.62
C ASN A 747 17.74 -7.62 -21.46
N GLU A 748 18.84 -8.35 -21.49
CA GLU A 748 19.90 -8.31 -20.46
C GLU A 748 20.42 -6.91 -20.13
N GLN A 749 20.33 -5.94 -21.05
CA GLN A 749 20.71 -4.56 -20.77
C GLN A 749 19.57 -3.81 -20.09
N GLY A 750 18.35 -4.01 -20.59
CA GLY A 750 17.15 -3.32 -20.13
C GLY A 750 16.73 -3.65 -18.71
N ILE A 751 17.11 -4.83 -18.18
CA ILE A 751 16.81 -5.18 -16.80
C ILE A 751 17.45 -4.21 -15.79
N GLY A 752 18.53 -3.54 -16.19
CA GLY A 752 19.21 -2.55 -15.35
C GLY A 752 18.31 -1.43 -14.83
N ARG A 753 17.23 -1.07 -15.54
CA ARG A 753 16.28 -0.04 -15.09
C ARG A 753 15.44 -0.43 -13.89
N TYR A 754 15.45 -1.70 -13.49
CA TYR A 754 14.76 -2.24 -12.32
C TYR A 754 15.69 -2.42 -11.11
N SER A 755 16.98 -2.01 -11.24
CA SER A 755 17.87 -1.98 -10.08
C SER A 755 17.47 -0.86 -9.12
N GLU A 756 17.78 -1.04 -7.85
CA GLU A 756 17.63 0.00 -6.85
C GLU A 756 18.64 1.14 -7.08
N PRO A 757 18.35 2.35 -6.56
CA PRO A 757 19.26 3.47 -6.69
C PRO A 757 20.66 3.18 -6.15
N GLY A 758 21.67 3.73 -6.80
CA GLY A 758 23.03 3.78 -6.31
C GLY A 758 23.13 4.61 -5.01
N ARG A 759 24.36 4.93 -4.61
CA ARG A 759 24.57 5.77 -3.44
C ARG A 759 23.91 7.14 -3.65
N ASN A 760 22.97 7.49 -2.77
CA ASN A 760 22.24 8.75 -2.82
C ASN A 760 22.16 9.41 -1.44
N ALA A 761 21.80 10.70 -1.40
CA ALA A 761 21.77 11.50 -0.20
C ALA A 761 20.43 12.22 -0.04
N ARG A 762 20.07 12.48 1.21
CA ARG A 762 18.90 13.29 1.59
C ARG A 762 19.26 14.35 2.58
N LEU A 763 18.50 15.42 2.55
CA LEU A 763 18.58 16.52 3.50
C LEU A 763 17.17 16.96 3.87
N THR A 764 16.91 17.16 5.17
CA THR A 764 15.66 17.73 5.67
C THR A 764 15.95 18.80 6.69
N VAL A 765 15.25 19.92 6.62
CA VAL A 765 15.30 21.03 7.57
C VAL A 765 13.89 21.26 8.08
N ALA A 766 13.69 21.14 9.39
CA ALA A 766 12.40 21.37 10.05
C ALA A 766 12.54 22.50 11.08
N TYR A 767 11.58 23.41 11.06
CA TYR A 767 11.47 24.52 11.99
C TYR A 767 10.06 24.57 12.59
N SER A 768 9.97 24.73 13.93
CA SER A 768 8.67 24.80 14.62
C SER A 768 8.70 25.85 15.73
N PHE A 769 7.62 26.61 15.90
CA PHE A 769 7.45 27.63 16.92
C PHE A 769 6.00 27.74 17.44
#